data_1a38c239a32b9a7bda53a180551e6920
#
_entry.id   1a38c239a32b9a7bda53a180551e6920
#
_cell.length_a   1.000
_cell.length_b   1.000
_cell.length_c   1.000
_cell.angle_alpha   90.00
_cell.angle_beta   90.00
_cell.angle_gamma   90.00
#
_symmetry.space_group_name_H-M   'P 1'
#
loop_
_entity.id
_entity.type
_entity.pdbx_description
1 polymer ?
#
loop_
_entity_poly.entity_id
_entity_poly.type
_entity_poly.pdbx_seq_one_letter_code
_entity_poly.pdbx_strand_id
1 'polypeptide(L)'
;MNLLERIWELLGTIFGGLLGSFERLITKYFGSSNERYIKRLQSRVDSINALESKYEGMSNEELEEQTVKFRQRLKSGETLDDILVEAFAVCREAGKRFLDMRHYDVQLIGGMVLHSGAIAEMVTGEGKTLVATLPTYLNAIEGKGVHVVTVNDYLARRDMEWMGPLYMGLGLTVGAIQGNMPPADRQKAYACNITYGTNNEFGFDYLRDNMRPAARDDHRFPKHLQQAQGPLNYAVIDEVDNILIDEARTPLIISGPAKQNPQKYQEANRIASQLKKDEHFEVNEKDHSVTLTDSGVRAAEKMAGVESFYTPGNMDWPHMIDNALKAHFLYKRDVNYVVQDGRVIIVDEFTGRLMDGRQWSDGLHQAVESKEGVKIKEETQTLATITLQNFFKLYHKIAGMTGTGMTEAGEFLKIYKLDVVAIPTNREMQRLEPPDAIFSTERAKYEAMAEEIEQVHKWDVVELKDGNELLGQVKSESDSTVALLKRGEKNLTQIDRQKVAEIRKKGRPILVGTVSIEKSERLSELLNRRGIKHSVLNAKFHKREAEIVAQAGRLGAVTIATNMAGRGTDIVLGGNAETMAWAQLQDQYETRLDVPREEWDARVEEIETAENMKEQGQQAKDLGGLHVIGTERHEARRIDLQLRGRCGRQGDPGSSKFFLSLEDDIMRIFAGPWVKKILQSAGWQEGEAIQSSMVSRRIEGAQKKIEERNFEIRKNLLEYDEINDVQRKKIYEYRQAILNGTNCRELLLEMIEQQVGNAMESYLSSTFGAESFAAYASGELSTPLEGKMFRGEDFNSAKMIAQDEAERTAETDILSEIDQNLPDDEEAEWNWRAMADFANRRWQLNLNESQLKKVGRNELTEFLIEKARGSIQKIGLEEGKQLLDPDVGVISASRWSEAKFGVQVEPRTLRDLEVAKVTEMIVAKATEAYDRKEAEYPVMAGMYRFSNR
;
A
#
# COMPACT_ATOMS: atom_id res chain seq x y z
N MET A 1 37.26 -5.20 -6.78
CA MET A 1 36.64 -6.52 -6.56
C MET A 1 37.76 -7.53 -6.47
N ASN A 2 38.01 -8.09 -5.27
CA ASN A 2 39.10 -8.99 -4.97
C ASN A 2 38.88 -10.37 -5.63
N LEU A 3 39.99 -11.01 -6.05
CA LEU A 3 39.98 -12.35 -6.66
C LEU A 3 39.19 -13.38 -5.82
N LEU A 4 39.17 -13.20 -4.50
CA LEU A 4 38.41 -14.01 -3.54
C LEU A 4 36.90 -13.87 -3.69
N GLU A 5 36.39 -12.67 -4.00
CA GLU A 5 34.95 -12.46 -4.25
C GLU A 5 34.48 -13.14 -5.54
N ARG A 6 35.32 -13.10 -6.60
CA ARG A 6 35.03 -13.81 -7.85
C ARG A 6 35.05 -15.33 -7.69
N ILE A 7 35.97 -15.85 -6.87
CA ILE A 7 36.03 -17.29 -6.55
C ILE A 7 34.80 -17.69 -5.73
N TRP A 8 34.38 -16.84 -4.78
CA TRP A 8 33.21 -17.09 -3.95
C TRP A 8 31.88 -17.02 -4.75
N GLU A 9 31.75 -16.08 -5.69
CA GLU A 9 30.64 -16.04 -6.65
C GLU A 9 30.62 -17.26 -7.59
N LEU A 10 31.79 -17.69 -8.05
CA LEU A 10 31.91 -18.85 -8.94
C LEU A 10 31.58 -20.16 -8.20
N LEU A 11 32.06 -20.31 -6.96
CA LEU A 11 31.68 -21.42 -6.08
C LEU A 11 30.18 -21.38 -5.74
N GLY A 12 29.62 -20.21 -5.43
CA GLY A 12 28.20 -20.04 -5.20
C GLY A 12 27.34 -20.43 -6.41
N THR A 13 27.80 -20.11 -7.62
CA THR A 13 27.09 -20.46 -8.88
C THR A 13 27.19 -21.95 -9.20
N ILE A 14 28.32 -22.59 -8.93
CA ILE A 14 28.54 -24.04 -9.14
C ILE A 14 27.77 -24.84 -8.08
N PHE A 15 27.85 -24.47 -6.80
CA PHE A 15 27.07 -25.11 -5.74
C PHE A 15 25.57 -24.89 -5.88
N GLY A 16 25.14 -23.67 -6.25
CA GLY A 16 23.74 -23.37 -6.58
C GLY A 16 23.22 -24.18 -7.77
N GLY A 17 24.05 -24.40 -8.80
CA GLY A 17 23.73 -25.26 -9.95
C GLY A 17 23.62 -26.74 -9.60
N LEU A 18 24.46 -27.26 -8.72
CA LEU A 18 24.43 -28.64 -8.23
C LEU A 18 23.24 -28.87 -7.29
N LEU A 19 22.99 -27.97 -6.33
CA LEU A 19 21.82 -28.00 -5.47
C LEU A 19 20.53 -27.91 -6.27
N GLY A 20 20.43 -27.00 -7.23
CA GLY A 20 19.26 -26.86 -8.11
C GLY A 20 19.06 -28.04 -9.06
N SER A 21 20.11 -28.80 -9.37
CA SER A 21 19.98 -30.07 -10.15
C SER A 21 19.51 -31.21 -9.27
N PHE A 22 19.97 -31.27 -8.03
CA PHE A 22 19.56 -32.24 -7.03
C PHE A 22 18.09 -31.99 -6.58
N GLU A 23 17.73 -30.74 -6.39
CA GLU A 23 16.35 -30.30 -6.11
C GLU A 23 15.42 -30.66 -7.27
N ARG A 24 15.82 -30.45 -8.53
CA ARG A 24 15.07 -30.86 -9.72
C ARG A 24 14.90 -32.39 -9.79
N LEU A 25 15.87 -33.15 -9.36
CA LEU A 25 15.82 -34.61 -9.34
C LEU A 25 14.87 -35.12 -8.25
N ILE A 26 14.93 -34.53 -7.04
CA ILE A 26 13.99 -34.81 -5.94
C ILE A 26 12.57 -34.43 -6.36
N THR A 27 12.37 -33.24 -6.92
CA THR A 27 11.05 -32.76 -7.39
C THR A 27 10.47 -33.66 -8.46
N LYS A 28 11.32 -34.20 -9.36
CA LYS A 28 10.88 -35.12 -10.40
C LYS A 28 10.40 -36.47 -9.87
N TYR A 29 10.99 -36.97 -8.77
CA TYR A 29 10.63 -38.29 -8.19
C TYR A 29 9.57 -38.21 -7.10
N PHE A 30 9.56 -37.14 -6.30
CA PHE A 30 8.68 -36.98 -5.12
C PHE A 30 7.59 -35.92 -5.27
N GLY A 31 7.53 -35.23 -6.41
CA GLY A 31 6.66 -34.08 -6.61
C GLY A 31 7.11 -32.82 -5.85
N SER A 32 6.61 -31.67 -6.22
CA SER A 32 6.86 -30.42 -5.51
C SER A 32 6.20 -30.43 -4.12
N SER A 33 6.64 -29.59 -3.20
CA SER A 33 5.99 -29.41 -1.90
C SER A 33 4.51 -29.08 -2.07
N ASN A 34 4.20 -28.26 -3.06
CA ASN A 34 2.83 -27.86 -3.45
C ASN A 34 1.98 -29.06 -3.88
N GLU A 35 2.51 -29.92 -4.78
CA GLU A 35 1.78 -31.13 -5.24
C GLU A 35 1.50 -32.10 -4.10
N ARG A 36 2.43 -32.28 -3.18
CA ARG A 36 2.24 -33.13 -2.00
C ARG A 36 1.17 -32.58 -1.06
N TYR A 37 1.12 -31.26 -0.90
CA TYR A 37 0.10 -30.59 -0.10
C TYR A 37 -1.28 -30.79 -0.74
N ILE A 38 -1.43 -30.55 -2.01
CA ILE A 38 -2.69 -30.74 -2.77
C ILE A 38 -3.16 -32.20 -2.70
N LYS A 39 -2.24 -33.18 -2.90
CA LYS A 39 -2.58 -34.62 -2.78
C LYS A 39 -3.12 -35.00 -1.40
N ARG A 40 -2.68 -34.36 -0.32
CA ARG A 40 -3.27 -34.61 1.02
C ARG A 40 -4.70 -34.10 1.14
N LEU A 41 -5.04 -33.02 0.45
CA LEU A 41 -6.40 -32.49 0.46
C LEU A 41 -7.36 -33.31 -0.40
N GLN A 42 -6.88 -34.09 -1.34
CA GLN A 42 -7.71 -34.89 -2.25
C GLN A 42 -8.65 -35.85 -1.50
N SER A 43 -8.20 -36.47 -0.41
CA SER A 43 -9.05 -37.36 0.39
C SER A 43 -10.25 -36.64 1.02
N ARG A 44 -10.11 -35.37 1.39
CA ARG A 44 -11.22 -34.53 1.86
C ARG A 44 -12.19 -34.20 0.73
N VAL A 45 -11.65 -33.94 -0.49
CA VAL A 45 -12.47 -33.70 -1.69
C VAL A 45 -13.31 -34.93 -1.99
N ASP A 46 -12.70 -36.12 -1.97
CA ASP A 46 -13.41 -37.38 -2.20
C ASP A 46 -14.53 -37.61 -1.15
N SER A 47 -14.28 -37.23 0.10
CA SER A 47 -15.29 -37.29 1.19
C SER A 47 -16.44 -36.30 0.95
N ILE A 48 -16.15 -35.07 0.46
CA ILE A 48 -17.16 -34.07 0.11
C ILE A 48 -18.00 -34.58 -1.08
N ASN A 49 -17.36 -35.16 -2.10
CA ASN A 49 -18.04 -35.74 -3.24
C ASN A 49 -19.00 -36.88 -2.85
N ALA A 50 -18.62 -37.72 -1.88
CA ALA A 50 -19.45 -38.79 -1.37
C ALA A 50 -20.71 -38.31 -0.63
N LEU A 51 -20.70 -37.06 -0.12
CA LEU A 51 -21.85 -36.46 0.59
C LEU A 51 -22.80 -35.73 -0.38
N GLU A 52 -22.45 -35.53 -1.66
CA GLU A 52 -23.23 -34.73 -2.62
C GLU A 52 -24.66 -35.23 -2.74
N SER A 53 -24.86 -36.53 -2.97
CA SER A 53 -26.19 -37.16 -3.08
C SER A 53 -27.05 -37.02 -1.83
N LYS A 54 -26.42 -36.97 -0.64
CA LYS A 54 -27.14 -36.77 0.63
C LYS A 54 -27.78 -35.38 0.70
N TYR A 55 -27.04 -34.34 0.33
CA TYR A 55 -27.52 -32.98 0.41
C TYR A 55 -28.42 -32.60 -0.76
N GLU A 56 -28.23 -33.21 -1.92
CA GLU A 56 -29.11 -33.04 -3.09
C GLU A 56 -30.55 -33.48 -2.81
N GLY A 57 -30.74 -34.47 -1.97
CA GLY A 57 -32.06 -34.95 -1.58
C GLY A 57 -32.78 -34.12 -0.48
N MET A 58 -32.12 -33.11 0.11
CA MET A 58 -32.69 -32.29 1.19
C MET A 58 -33.53 -31.13 0.61
N SER A 59 -34.55 -30.67 1.36
CA SER A 59 -35.26 -29.45 1.07
C SER A 59 -34.37 -28.21 1.36
N ASN A 60 -34.77 -27.02 0.95
CA ASN A 60 -34.04 -25.78 1.25
C ASN A 60 -34.03 -25.50 2.78
N GLU A 61 -35.12 -25.76 3.44
CA GLU A 61 -35.25 -25.62 4.91
C GLU A 61 -34.35 -26.60 5.65
N GLU A 62 -34.29 -27.88 5.19
CA GLU A 62 -33.38 -28.88 5.74
C GLU A 62 -31.92 -28.53 5.52
N LEU A 63 -31.59 -27.87 4.40
CA LEU A 63 -30.25 -27.41 4.10
C LEU A 63 -29.86 -26.22 5.01
N GLU A 64 -30.76 -25.27 5.22
CA GLU A 64 -30.58 -24.16 6.17
C GLU A 64 -30.38 -24.67 7.61
N GLU A 65 -31.18 -25.68 8.04
CA GLU A 65 -30.99 -26.28 9.35
C GLU A 65 -29.63 -26.88 9.61
N GLN A 66 -28.86 -27.26 8.57
CA GLN A 66 -27.50 -27.77 8.79
C GLN A 66 -26.62 -26.71 9.46
N THR A 67 -26.77 -25.43 9.11
CA THR A 67 -26.05 -24.33 9.77
C THR A 67 -26.34 -24.30 11.28
N VAL A 68 -27.59 -24.51 11.67
CA VAL A 68 -27.97 -24.55 13.08
C VAL A 68 -27.33 -25.76 13.78
N LYS A 69 -27.34 -26.93 13.14
CA LYS A 69 -26.70 -28.14 13.64
C LYS A 69 -25.19 -27.96 13.80
N PHE A 70 -24.53 -27.37 12.85
CA PHE A 70 -23.08 -27.05 12.93
C PHE A 70 -22.77 -26.09 14.08
N ARG A 71 -23.58 -25.06 14.30
CA ARG A 71 -23.44 -24.15 15.46
C ARG A 71 -23.57 -24.88 16.78
N GLN A 72 -24.46 -25.85 16.86
CA GLN A 72 -24.63 -26.70 18.08
C GLN A 72 -23.41 -27.59 18.31
N ARG A 73 -22.87 -28.21 17.26
CA ARG A 73 -21.66 -29.05 17.34
C ARG A 73 -20.45 -28.24 17.79
N LEU A 74 -20.24 -27.02 17.24
CA LEU A 74 -19.18 -26.12 17.70
C LEU A 74 -19.35 -25.74 19.19
N LYS A 75 -20.57 -25.47 19.64
CA LYS A 75 -20.84 -25.24 21.07
C LYS A 75 -20.58 -26.47 21.95
N SER A 76 -20.66 -27.67 21.39
CA SER A 76 -20.34 -28.92 22.06
C SER A 76 -18.85 -29.24 22.10
N GLY A 77 -18.00 -28.40 21.50
CA GLY A 77 -16.55 -28.51 21.55
C GLY A 77 -15.90 -29.06 20.28
N GLU A 78 -16.63 -29.32 19.20
CA GLU A 78 -16.05 -29.64 17.91
C GLU A 78 -15.39 -28.37 17.29
N THR A 79 -14.42 -28.59 16.42
CA THR A 79 -13.71 -27.52 15.73
C THR A 79 -14.29 -27.26 14.32
N LEU A 80 -13.88 -26.13 13.68
CA LEU A 80 -14.26 -25.89 12.31
C LEU A 80 -13.70 -26.96 11.34
N ASP A 81 -12.53 -27.52 11.63
CA ASP A 81 -11.94 -28.61 10.85
C ASP A 81 -12.75 -29.91 10.91
N ASP A 82 -13.40 -30.19 12.04
CA ASP A 82 -14.23 -31.39 12.21
C ASP A 82 -15.51 -31.33 11.37
N ILE A 83 -16.09 -30.15 11.20
CA ILE A 83 -17.29 -29.93 10.39
C ILE A 83 -17.00 -29.54 8.94
N LEU A 84 -15.75 -29.31 8.56
CA LEU A 84 -15.34 -28.74 7.25
C LEU A 84 -15.92 -29.53 6.08
N VAL A 85 -15.80 -30.84 6.08
CA VAL A 85 -16.23 -31.71 4.98
C VAL A 85 -17.73 -31.59 4.74
N GLU A 86 -18.52 -31.64 5.81
CA GLU A 86 -19.97 -31.52 5.75
C GLU A 86 -20.40 -30.09 5.35
N ALA A 87 -19.76 -29.06 5.94
CA ALA A 87 -20.06 -27.67 5.64
C ALA A 87 -19.74 -27.31 4.18
N PHE A 88 -18.62 -27.82 3.64
CA PHE A 88 -18.29 -27.61 2.22
C PHE A 88 -19.26 -28.32 1.27
N ALA A 89 -19.72 -29.52 1.62
CA ALA A 89 -20.72 -30.22 0.85
C ALA A 89 -22.08 -29.47 0.85
N VAL A 90 -22.48 -28.92 1.99
CA VAL A 90 -23.69 -28.07 2.13
C VAL A 90 -23.53 -26.78 1.31
N CYS A 91 -22.39 -26.10 1.40
CA CYS A 91 -22.10 -24.89 0.65
C CYS A 91 -22.08 -25.15 -0.88
N ARG A 92 -21.54 -26.29 -1.31
CA ARG A 92 -21.55 -26.71 -2.72
C ARG A 92 -22.95 -26.90 -3.24
N GLU A 93 -23.82 -27.58 -2.50
CA GLU A 93 -25.22 -27.78 -2.87
C GLU A 93 -25.99 -26.44 -2.89
N ALA A 94 -25.74 -25.56 -1.93
CA ALA A 94 -26.33 -24.23 -1.91
C ALA A 94 -25.87 -23.41 -3.15
N GLY A 95 -24.59 -23.51 -3.55
CA GLY A 95 -24.09 -22.90 -4.79
C GLY A 95 -24.82 -23.38 -6.03
N LYS A 96 -25.11 -24.66 -6.11
CA LYS A 96 -25.88 -25.27 -7.21
C LYS A 96 -27.32 -24.78 -7.25
N ARG A 97 -28.00 -24.66 -6.08
CA ARG A 97 -29.41 -24.26 -6.03
C ARG A 97 -29.65 -22.76 -6.16
N PHE A 98 -28.85 -21.95 -5.46
CA PHE A 98 -29.12 -20.53 -5.36
C PHE A 98 -28.35 -19.68 -6.37
N LEU A 99 -27.25 -20.23 -6.95
CA LEU A 99 -26.39 -19.53 -7.91
C LEU A 99 -26.29 -20.22 -9.28
N ASP A 100 -26.86 -21.42 -9.44
CA ASP A 100 -26.64 -22.32 -10.59
C ASP A 100 -25.16 -22.66 -10.83
N MET A 101 -24.35 -22.60 -9.78
CA MET A 101 -22.90 -22.81 -9.83
C MET A 101 -22.48 -23.94 -8.89
N ARG A 102 -22.03 -25.04 -9.47
CA ARG A 102 -21.44 -26.15 -8.72
C ARG A 102 -19.93 -25.94 -8.59
N HIS A 103 -19.42 -25.91 -7.37
CA HIS A 103 -17.99 -25.85 -7.14
C HIS A 103 -17.25 -27.05 -7.73
N TYR A 104 -16.19 -26.80 -8.49
CA TYR A 104 -15.28 -27.84 -9.00
C TYR A 104 -14.38 -28.38 -7.87
N ASP A 105 -13.81 -29.57 -8.07
CA ASP A 105 -12.94 -30.19 -7.08
C ASP A 105 -11.70 -29.34 -6.78
N VAL A 106 -11.11 -28.70 -7.79
CA VAL A 106 -10.00 -27.74 -7.60
C VAL A 106 -10.41 -26.52 -6.76
N GLN A 107 -11.68 -26.12 -6.88
CA GLN A 107 -12.21 -25.00 -6.10
C GLN A 107 -12.44 -25.40 -4.63
N LEU A 108 -12.81 -26.64 -4.33
CA LEU A 108 -12.86 -27.16 -2.95
C LEU A 108 -11.46 -27.14 -2.31
N ILE A 109 -10.42 -27.53 -3.07
CA ILE A 109 -9.02 -27.42 -2.62
C ILE A 109 -8.67 -25.98 -2.32
N GLY A 110 -8.99 -25.04 -3.22
CA GLY A 110 -8.79 -23.61 -2.97
C GLY A 110 -9.47 -23.12 -1.70
N GLY A 111 -10.72 -23.51 -1.48
CA GLY A 111 -11.48 -23.19 -0.24
C GLY A 111 -10.81 -23.74 1.02
N MET A 112 -10.27 -24.95 1.00
CA MET A 112 -9.53 -25.54 2.11
C MET A 112 -8.21 -24.81 2.39
N VAL A 113 -7.50 -24.38 1.35
CA VAL A 113 -6.29 -23.56 1.48
C VAL A 113 -6.61 -22.23 2.15
N LEU A 114 -7.67 -21.55 1.72
CA LEU A 114 -8.12 -20.30 2.33
C LEU A 114 -8.54 -20.52 3.81
N HIS A 115 -9.25 -21.59 4.09
CA HIS A 115 -9.63 -21.90 5.49
C HIS A 115 -8.41 -22.13 6.38
N SER A 116 -7.34 -22.71 5.85
CA SER A 116 -6.09 -22.92 6.61
C SER A 116 -5.31 -21.64 6.93
N GLY A 117 -5.74 -20.46 6.42
CA GLY A 117 -5.03 -19.21 6.61
C GLY A 117 -3.83 -19.07 5.67
N ALA A 118 -3.96 -19.51 4.43
CA ALA A 118 -2.95 -19.43 3.39
C ALA A 118 -3.47 -18.69 2.15
N ILE A 119 -2.58 -18.38 1.22
CA ILE A 119 -2.94 -17.77 -0.07
C ILE A 119 -3.17 -18.87 -1.11
N ALA A 120 -4.37 -18.89 -1.70
CA ALA A 120 -4.69 -19.72 -2.83
C ALA A 120 -4.34 -18.98 -4.13
N GLU A 121 -3.27 -19.40 -4.81
CA GLU A 121 -3.00 -18.92 -6.16
C GLU A 121 -3.85 -19.71 -7.15
N MET A 122 -4.82 -19.05 -7.73
CA MET A 122 -5.71 -19.61 -8.76
C MET A 122 -5.66 -18.73 -9.99
N VAL A 123 -5.39 -19.30 -11.12
CA VAL A 123 -5.33 -18.59 -12.41
C VAL A 123 -6.60 -17.75 -12.61
N THR A 124 -6.45 -16.58 -13.21
CA THR A 124 -7.59 -15.69 -13.49
C THR A 124 -8.64 -16.43 -14.34
N GLY A 125 -9.92 -16.36 -13.95
CA GLY A 125 -11.01 -17.06 -14.58
C GLY A 125 -11.36 -18.43 -13.96
N GLU A 126 -10.66 -18.89 -12.90
CA GLU A 126 -10.95 -20.13 -12.18
C GLU A 126 -12.06 -19.98 -11.11
N GLY A 127 -12.79 -18.87 -11.08
CA GLY A 127 -13.94 -18.67 -10.20
C GLY A 127 -13.58 -18.42 -8.74
N LYS A 128 -12.52 -17.61 -8.45
CA LYS A 128 -12.08 -17.24 -7.10
C LYS A 128 -13.20 -16.72 -6.21
N THR A 129 -14.11 -15.90 -6.74
CA THR A 129 -15.26 -15.35 -6.01
C THR A 129 -16.15 -16.46 -5.46
N LEU A 130 -16.40 -17.50 -6.25
CA LEU A 130 -17.17 -18.67 -5.83
C LEU A 130 -16.39 -19.51 -4.79
N VAL A 131 -15.07 -19.67 -4.97
CA VAL A 131 -14.20 -20.38 -4.01
C VAL A 131 -14.23 -19.74 -2.64
N ALA A 132 -14.24 -18.42 -2.58
CA ALA A 132 -14.29 -17.67 -1.33
C ALA A 132 -15.54 -17.98 -0.50
N THR A 133 -16.65 -18.43 -1.12
CA THR A 133 -17.88 -18.76 -0.40
C THR A 133 -17.70 -19.93 0.58
N LEU A 134 -16.85 -20.89 0.25
CA LEU A 134 -16.60 -22.09 1.06
C LEU A 134 -16.00 -21.76 2.45
N PRO A 135 -14.80 -21.10 2.52
CA PRO A 135 -14.22 -20.76 3.81
C PRO A 135 -15.01 -19.64 4.52
N THR A 136 -15.65 -18.74 3.77
CA THR A 136 -16.48 -17.66 4.33
C THR A 136 -17.69 -18.25 5.05
N TYR A 137 -18.43 -19.17 4.43
CA TYR A 137 -19.53 -19.89 5.06
C TYR A 137 -19.07 -20.62 6.34
N LEU A 138 -18.03 -21.46 6.22
CA LEU A 138 -17.53 -22.25 7.33
C LEU A 138 -17.14 -21.39 8.54
N ASN A 139 -16.39 -20.31 8.33
CA ASN A 139 -15.95 -19.45 9.43
C ASN A 139 -17.09 -18.55 9.96
N ALA A 140 -18.10 -18.22 9.14
CA ALA A 140 -19.26 -17.46 9.58
C ALA A 140 -20.19 -18.24 10.52
N ILE A 141 -20.15 -19.58 10.50
CA ILE A 141 -20.94 -20.43 11.41
C ILE A 141 -20.62 -20.13 12.88
N GLU A 142 -19.37 -19.76 13.20
CA GLU A 142 -18.98 -19.38 14.58
C GLU A 142 -19.72 -18.13 15.10
N GLY A 143 -20.26 -17.29 14.23
CA GLY A 143 -20.93 -16.05 14.62
C GLY A 143 -20.00 -14.91 15.07
N LYS A 144 -18.69 -15.03 14.83
CA LYS A 144 -17.68 -14.02 15.22
C LYS A 144 -17.45 -12.94 14.14
N GLY A 145 -18.15 -13.03 12.99
CA GLY A 145 -17.99 -12.15 11.84
C GLY A 145 -16.86 -12.60 10.89
N VAL A 146 -17.12 -12.47 9.60
CA VAL A 146 -16.17 -12.74 8.52
C VAL A 146 -16.15 -11.54 7.59
N HIS A 147 -14.97 -11.05 7.25
CA HIS A 147 -14.78 -9.97 6.30
C HIS A 147 -14.26 -10.52 4.97
N VAL A 148 -14.93 -10.16 3.88
CA VAL A 148 -14.45 -10.42 2.52
C VAL A 148 -13.95 -9.10 1.94
N VAL A 149 -12.65 -9.02 1.74
CA VAL A 149 -11.95 -7.78 1.38
C VAL A 149 -11.70 -7.77 -0.12
N THR A 150 -12.12 -6.69 -0.78
CA THR A 150 -11.94 -6.48 -2.23
C THR A 150 -11.21 -5.17 -2.51
N VAL A 151 -10.84 -4.94 -3.77
CA VAL A 151 -10.04 -3.77 -4.15
C VAL A 151 -10.85 -2.48 -4.38
N ASN A 152 -12.18 -2.55 -4.49
CA ASN A 152 -13.02 -1.37 -4.68
C ASN A 152 -14.48 -1.61 -4.29
N ASP A 153 -15.22 -0.51 -4.06
CA ASP A 153 -16.62 -0.52 -3.63
C ASP A 153 -17.57 -1.21 -4.61
N TYR A 154 -17.30 -1.10 -5.92
CA TYR A 154 -18.10 -1.76 -6.93
C TYR A 154 -18.03 -3.29 -6.78
N LEU A 155 -16.83 -3.84 -6.63
CA LEU A 155 -16.64 -5.28 -6.42
C LEU A 155 -17.21 -5.73 -5.08
N ALA A 156 -17.02 -4.95 -4.02
CA ALA A 156 -17.58 -5.26 -2.71
C ALA A 156 -19.10 -5.44 -2.76
N ARG A 157 -19.78 -4.50 -3.43
CA ARG A 157 -21.24 -4.56 -3.62
C ARG A 157 -21.64 -5.69 -4.57
N ARG A 158 -21.02 -5.77 -5.75
CA ARG A 158 -21.32 -6.78 -6.76
C ARG A 158 -21.18 -8.21 -6.23
N ASP A 159 -20.04 -8.49 -5.55
CA ASP A 159 -19.76 -9.84 -5.07
C ASP A 159 -20.63 -10.21 -3.88
N MET A 160 -20.99 -9.25 -3.03
CA MET A 160 -22.00 -9.43 -1.98
C MET A 160 -23.37 -9.75 -2.58
N GLU A 161 -23.82 -8.98 -3.58
CA GLU A 161 -25.11 -9.21 -4.24
C GLU A 161 -25.13 -10.54 -5.02
N TRP A 162 -24.01 -10.93 -5.62
CA TRP A 162 -23.90 -12.15 -6.41
C TRP A 162 -23.82 -13.41 -5.55
N MET A 163 -23.01 -13.42 -4.49
CA MET A 163 -22.84 -14.56 -3.59
C MET A 163 -23.85 -14.58 -2.45
N GLY A 164 -24.52 -13.46 -2.21
CA GLY A 164 -25.51 -13.29 -1.14
C GLY A 164 -26.61 -14.35 -1.08
N PRO A 165 -27.25 -14.72 -2.21
CA PRO A 165 -28.29 -15.76 -2.22
C PRO A 165 -27.84 -17.10 -1.62
N LEU A 166 -26.57 -17.51 -1.83
CA LEU A 166 -26.01 -18.72 -1.23
C LEU A 166 -25.98 -18.62 0.29
N TYR A 167 -25.47 -17.52 0.83
CA TYR A 167 -25.36 -17.34 2.27
C TYR A 167 -26.72 -17.21 2.95
N MET A 168 -27.63 -16.44 2.32
CA MET A 168 -28.98 -16.24 2.81
C MET A 168 -29.78 -17.55 2.80
N GLY A 169 -29.63 -18.37 1.75
CA GLY A 169 -30.23 -19.69 1.64
C GLY A 169 -29.69 -20.71 2.67
N LEU A 170 -28.55 -20.40 3.31
CA LEU A 170 -28.00 -21.17 4.42
C LEU A 170 -28.23 -20.52 5.79
N GLY A 171 -29.14 -19.53 5.89
CA GLY A 171 -29.52 -18.85 7.13
C GLY A 171 -28.46 -17.91 7.71
N LEU A 172 -27.56 -17.35 6.85
CA LEU A 172 -26.60 -16.33 7.23
C LEU A 172 -27.00 -14.97 6.68
N THR A 173 -26.62 -13.92 7.41
CA THR A 173 -26.79 -12.54 6.98
C THR A 173 -25.53 -12.01 6.31
N VAL A 174 -25.71 -11.21 5.26
CA VAL A 174 -24.60 -10.62 4.47
C VAL A 174 -24.84 -9.13 4.27
N GLY A 175 -23.79 -8.34 4.30
CA GLY A 175 -23.85 -6.91 4.05
C GLY A 175 -22.56 -6.43 3.37
N ALA A 176 -22.60 -5.21 2.83
CA ALA A 176 -21.43 -4.56 2.25
C ALA A 176 -21.24 -3.17 2.86
N ILE A 177 -19.99 -2.78 3.07
CA ILE A 177 -19.58 -1.41 3.40
C ILE A 177 -18.97 -0.75 2.17
N GLN A 178 -19.30 0.51 1.98
CA GLN A 178 -18.84 1.32 0.84
C GLN A 178 -18.38 2.70 1.32
N GLY A 179 -17.63 3.42 0.50
CA GLY A 179 -17.30 4.81 0.72
C GLY A 179 -18.54 5.68 0.95
N ASN A 180 -18.42 6.72 1.77
CA ASN A 180 -19.51 7.68 2.08
C ASN A 180 -20.78 7.09 2.74
N MET A 181 -20.76 5.81 3.16
CA MET A 181 -21.90 5.18 3.85
C MET A 181 -22.09 5.80 5.24
N PRO A 182 -23.35 6.15 5.64
CA PRO A 182 -23.66 6.66 6.97
C PRO A 182 -23.27 5.68 8.09
N PRO A 183 -22.84 6.18 9.27
CA PRO A 183 -22.43 5.33 10.39
C PRO A 183 -23.47 4.29 10.83
N ALA A 184 -24.74 4.62 10.80
CA ALA A 184 -25.82 3.70 11.18
C ALA A 184 -25.94 2.50 10.22
N ASP A 185 -25.72 2.73 8.92
CA ASP A 185 -25.81 1.67 7.92
C ASP A 185 -24.55 0.81 7.92
N ARG A 186 -23.36 1.41 8.21
CA ARG A 186 -22.12 0.65 8.49
C ARG A 186 -22.32 -0.32 9.67
N GLN A 187 -22.93 0.16 10.76
CA GLN A 187 -23.24 -0.70 11.93
C GLN A 187 -24.13 -1.88 11.56
N LYS A 188 -25.16 -1.66 10.69
CA LYS A 188 -26.01 -2.75 10.19
C LYS A 188 -25.20 -3.75 9.35
N ALA A 189 -24.33 -3.28 8.47
CA ALA A 189 -23.48 -4.15 7.65
C ALA A 189 -22.51 -4.97 8.49
N TYR A 190 -21.89 -4.37 9.51
CA TYR A 190 -21.01 -5.09 10.45
C TYR A 190 -21.76 -6.00 11.45
N ALA A 191 -23.07 -5.83 11.59
CA ALA A 191 -23.90 -6.75 12.38
C ALA A 191 -24.22 -8.06 11.64
N CYS A 192 -23.98 -8.11 10.32
CA CYS A 192 -24.14 -9.32 9.53
C CYS A 192 -23.06 -10.36 9.87
N ASN A 193 -23.35 -11.63 9.57
CA ASN A 193 -22.37 -12.72 9.73
C ASN A 193 -21.18 -12.54 8.78
N ILE A 194 -21.43 -11.96 7.60
CA ILE A 194 -20.44 -11.76 6.54
C ILE A 194 -20.54 -10.30 6.07
N THR A 195 -19.40 -9.61 6.04
CA THR A 195 -19.32 -8.22 5.58
C THR A 195 -18.31 -8.10 4.45
N TYR A 196 -18.77 -7.64 3.30
CA TYR A 196 -17.93 -7.27 2.15
C TYR A 196 -17.49 -5.82 2.27
N GLY A 197 -16.30 -5.50 1.79
CA GLY A 197 -15.80 -4.13 1.78
C GLY A 197 -14.41 -4.02 1.18
N THR A 198 -13.92 -2.79 1.05
CA THR A 198 -12.55 -2.55 0.62
C THR A 198 -11.58 -2.57 1.80
N ASN A 199 -10.32 -2.90 1.53
CA ASN A 199 -9.23 -2.82 2.50
C ASN A 199 -9.18 -1.44 3.20
N ASN A 200 -9.39 -0.37 2.43
CA ASN A 200 -9.36 1.00 2.93
C ASN A 200 -10.52 1.28 3.88
N GLU A 201 -11.75 0.89 3.52
CA GLU A 201 -12.92 1.14 4.37
C GLU A 201 -12.84 0.37 5.69
N PHE A 202 -12.41 -0.90 5.65
CA PHE A 202 -12.17 -1.68 6.87
C PHE A 202 -11.10 -1.02 7.77
N GLY A 203 -10.00 -0.59 7.20
CA GLY A 203 -8.93 0.03 7.95
C GLY A 203 -9.29 1.44 8.46
N PHE A 204 -10.00 2.25 7.67
CA PHE A 204 -10.51 3.54 8.13
C PHE A 204 -11.57 3.39 9.20
N ASP A 205 -12.45 2.39 9.12
CA ASP A 205 -13.44 2.14 10.17
C ASP A 205 -12.76 1.72 11.47
N TYR A 206 -11.69 0.92 11.40
CA TYR A 206 -10.88 0.60 12.58
C TYR A 206 -10.31 1.88 13.23
N LEU A 207 -9.74 2.80 12.45
CA LEU A 207 -9.23 4.05 12.97
C LEU A 207 -10.36 4.94 13.53
N ARG A 208 -11.49 5.06 12.81
CA ARG A 208 -12.66 5.83 13.26
C ARG A 208 -13.23 5.29 14.57
N ASP A 209 -13.33 3.96 14.71
CA ASP A 209 -13.86 3.31 15.91
C ASP A 209 -13.00 3.57 17.13
N ASN A 210 -11.67 3.64 16.95
CA ASN A 210 -10.76 4.01 18.02
C ASN A 210 -10.78 5.51 18.35
N MET A 211 -11.53 6.32 17.60
CA MET A 211 -11.81 7.73 17.90
C MET A 211 -13.23 7.95 18.45
N ARG A 212 -14.13 6.94 18.42
CA ARG A 212 -15.51 7.02 18.88
C ARG A 212 -15.58 7.06 20.41
N PRO A 213 -16.44 7.93 20.99
CA PRO A 213 -16.56 8.08 22.44
C PRO A 213 -17.34 6.96 23.13
N ALA A 214 -18.00 6.06 22.41
CA ALA A 214 -18.84 5.00 22.96
C ALA A 214 -18.54 3.66 22.34
N ALA A 215 -18.60 2.60 23.16
CA ALA A 215 -18.52 1.23 22.70
C ALA A 215 -19.69 0.88 21.76
N ARG A 216 -19.54 -0.20 21.00
CA ARG A 216 -20.60 -0.77 20.19
C ARG A 216 -21.80 -1.14 21.12
N ASP A 217 -23.01 -0.83 20.65
CA ASP A 217 -24.27 -1.11 21.37
C ASP A 217 -24.44 -0.41 22.72
N ASP A 218 -23.64 0.63 23.01
CA ASP A 218 -23.87 1.47 24.18
C ASP A 218 -25.04 2.43 23.95
N HIS A 219 -26.23 2.01 24.31
CA HIS A 219 -27.48 2.73 24.14
C HIS A 219 -27.56 4.10 24.83
N ARG A 220 -26.59 4.45 25.67
CA ARG A 220 -26.50 5.78 26.31
C ARG A 220 -26.07 6.85 25.30
N PHE A 221 -25.48 6.46 24.19
CA PHE A 221 -24.99 7.35 23.15
C PHE A 221 -25.74 7.13 21.82
N PRO A 222 -25.91 8.20 21.01
CA PRO A 222 -26.45 8.08 19.67
C PRO A 222 -25.60 7.13 18.79
N LYS A 223 -26.21 6.40 17.85
CA LYS A 223 -25.50 5.42 17.02
C LYS A 223 -24.29 5.97 16.28
N HIS A 224 -24.32 7.23 15.82
CA HIS A 224 -23.20 7.84 15.13
C HIS A 224 -21.96 8.10 16.01
N LEU A 225 -22.09 8.04 17.32
CA LEU A 225 -20.99 8.15 18.29
C LEU A 225 -20.48 6.78 18.78
N GLN A 226 -21.18 5.70 18.44
CA GLN A 226 -20.79 4.34 18.83
C GLN A 226 -19.82 3.74 17.82
N GLN A 227 -19.01 2.79 18.26
CA GLN A 227 -18.19 1.95 17.40
C GLN A 227 -19.08 1.13 16.46
N ALA A 228 -18.61 0.93 15.22
CA ALA A 228 -19.37 0.22 14.19
C ALA A 228 -18.84 -1.21 13.96
N GLN A 229 -17.52 -1.37 13.91
CA GLN A 229 -16.85 -2.60 13.56
C GLN A 229 -16.92 -3.62 14.72
N GLY A 230 -17.05 -4.88 14.37
CA GLY A 230 -16.97 -5.98 15.33
C GLY A 230 -15.53 -6.52 15.50
N PRO A 231 -15.40 -7.69 16.16
CA PRO A 231 -14.11 -8.35 16.29
C PRO A 231 -13.50 -8.67 14.92
N LEU A 232 -12.19 -8.45 14.77
CA LEU A 232 -11.43 -8.80 13.59
C LEU A 232 -11.05 -10.30 13.63
N ASN A 233 -12.02 -11.18 13.31
CA ASN A 233 -11.86 -12.61 13.44
C ASN A 233 -11.21 -13.25 12.21
N TYR A 234 -11.90 -13.26 11.07
CA TYR A 234 -11.40 -13.87 9.84
C TYR A 234 -11.60 -12.95 8.66
N ALA A 235 -10.53 -12.77 7.83
CA ALA A 235 -10.61 -12.05 6.59
C ALA A 235 -10.17 -12.92 5.41
N VAL A 236 -10.97 -12.90 4.33
CA VAL A 236 -10.59 -13.42 3.02
C VAL A 236 -10.29 -12.23 2.11
N ILE A 237 -9.06 -12.12 1.63
CA ILE A 237 -8.60 -10.99 0.82
C ILE A 237 -8.58 -11.42 -0.64
N ASP A 238 -9.47 -10.84 -1.45
CA ASP A 238 -9.44 -11.02 -2.90
C ASP A 238 -8.39 -10.11 -3.52
N GLU A 239 -7.71 -10.61 -4.55
CA GLU A 239 -6.57 -9.93 -5.18
C GLU A 239 -5.52 -9.51 -4.14
N VAL A 240 -5.12 -10.46 -3.29
CA VAL A 240 -4.25 -10.24 -2.14
C VAL A 240 -2.90 -9.61 -2.51
N ASP A 241 -2.38 -9.85 -3.69
CA ASP A 241 -1.18 -9.25 -4.23
C ASP A 241 -1.34 -7.74 -4.49
N ASN A 242 -2.52 -7.29 -4.89
CA ASN A 242 -2.79 -5.87 -5.00
C ASN A 242 -2.86 -5.21 -3.61
N ILE A 243 -3.65 -5.79 -2.71
CA ILE A 243 -3.96 -5.18 -1.42
C ILE A 243 -2.74 -5.19 -0.50
N LEU A 244 -2.06 -6.34 -0.36
CA LEU A 244 -0.96 -6.50 0.58
C LEU A 244 0.42 -6.13 0.02
N ILE A 245 0.55 -5.97 -1.30
CA ILE A 245 1.82 -5.60 -1.94
C ILE A 245 1.71 -4.22 -2.57
N ASP A 246 0.79 -3.98 -3.54
CA ASP A 246 0.75 -2.72 -4.27
C ASP A 246 0.27 -1.55 -3.42
N GLU A 247 -0.88 -1.70 -2.80
CA GLU A 247 -1.47 -0.65 -1.98
C GLU A 247 -0.78 -0.49 -0.61
N ALA A 248 -0.03 -1.50 -0.16
CA ALA A 248 0.67 -1.49 1.12
C ALA A 248 1.94 -0.63 1.16
N ARG A 249 2.09 0.32 0.25
CA ARG A 249 3.19 1.32 0.20
C ARG A 249 2.89 2.59 0.98
N THR A 250 1.63 2.85 1.27
CA THR A 250 1.19 4.03 2.02
C THR A 250 0.33 3.63 3.20
N PRO A 251 0.48 4.27 4.36
CA PRO A 251 -0.40 4.01 5.50
C PRO A 251 -1.79 4.62 5.26
N LEU A 252 -2.78 4.12 5.98
CA LEU A 252 -4.07 4.77 6.11
C LEU A 252 -3.95 5.91 7.14
N ILE A 253 -4.37 7.10 6.76
CA ILE A 253 -4.23 8.31 7.58
C ILE A 253 -5.57 8.99 7.71
N ILE A 254 -5.99 9.29 8.93
CA ILE A 254 -7.09 10.22 9.21
C ILE A 254 -6.48 11.54 9.65
N SER A 255 -6.80 12.60 8.92
CA SER A 255 -6.30 13.94 9.17
C SER A 255 -7.41 14.88 9.61
N GLY A 256 -7.07 15.86 10.42
CA GLY A 256 -7.93 16.96 10.81
C GLY A 256 -7.30 18.31 10.45
N PRO A 257 -8.04 19.43 10.50
CA PRO A 257 -7.52 20.74 10.14
C PRO A 257 -6.36 21.18 11.03
N ALA A 258 -5.27 21.63 10.42
CA ALA A 258 -4.11 22.23 11.07
C ALA A 258 -4.15 23.76 10.93
N LYS A 259 -3.48 24.46 11.86
CA LYS A 259 -3.41 25.94 11.86
C LYS A 259 -2.22 26.43 11.04
N GLN A 260 -2.19 26.24 9.70
CA GLN A 260 -1.12 26.79 8.87
C GLN A 260 -1.64 27.70 7.75
N ASN A 261 -0.76 28.57 7.24
CA ASN A 261 -1.12 29.64 6.32
C ASN A 261 -0.95 29.22 4.82
N PRO A 262 -2.03 29.08 4.04
CA PRO A 262 -1.98 28.70 2.62
C PRO A 262 -1.12 29.64 1.75
N GLN A 263 -0.89 30.88 2.17
CA GLN A 263 -0.11 31.87 1.42
C GLN A 263 1.35 31.47 1.25
N LYS A 264 1.94 30.79 2.25
CA LYS A 264 3.34 30.32 2.16
C LYS A 264 3.55 29.32 1.03
N TYR A 265 2.56 28.46 0.72
CA TYR A 265 2.65 27.51 -0.39
C TYR A 265 2.67 28.22 -1.76
N GLN A 266 1.91 29.30 -1.93
CA GLN A 266 1.93 30.09 -3.16
C GLN A 266 3.29 30.76 -3.35
N GLU A 267 3.87 31.24 -2.25
CA GLU A 267 5.18 31.86 -2.28
C GLU A 267 6.30 30.86 -2.55
N ALA A 268 6.25 29.68 -1.93
CA ALA A 268 7.17 28.58 -2.21
C ALA A 268 7.09 28.11 -3.67
N ASN A 269 5.89 28.03 -4.24
CA ASN A 269 5.68 27.71 -5.66
C ASN A 269 6.29 28.77 -6.58
N ARG A 270 6.12 30.07 -6.23
CA ARG A 270 6.74 31.16 -6.97
C ARG A 270 8.27 31.08 -6.95
N ILE A 271 8.85 30.78 -5.79
CA ILE A 271 10.30 30.58 -5.64
C ILE A 271 10.76 29.39 -6.47
N ALA A 272 10.13 28.23 -6.32
CA ALA A 272 10.46 27.01 -7.05
C ALA A 272 10.43 27.20 -8.59
N SER A 273 9.46 27.97 -9.10
CA SER A 273 9.36 28.27 -10.54
C SER A 273 10.50 29.14 -11.10
N GLN A 274 11.26 29.85 -10.23
CA GLN A 274 12.37 30.70 -10.60
C GLN A 274 13.74 30.03 -10.43
N LEU A 275 13.79 28.91 -9.70
CA LEU A 275 15.02 28.13 -9.54
C LEU A 275 15.34 27.36 -10.84
N LYS A 276 16.62 27.15 -11.09
CA LYS A 276 17.12 26.51 -12.32
C LYS A 276 17.61 25.11 -11.97
N LYS A 277 17.17 24.14 -12.75
CA LYS A 277 17.64 22.77 -12.66
C LYS A 277 19.15 22.69 -12.92
N ASP A 278 19.83 21.77 -12.23
CA ASP A 278 21.27 21.47 -12.31
C ASP A 278 22.20 22.63 -11.84
N GLU A 279 21.65 23.80 -11.47
CA GLU A 279 22.36 24.93 -10.85
C GLU A 279 21.92 25.12 -9.40
N HIS A 280 20.60 25.13 -9.16
CA HIS A 280 19.99 25.40 -7.87
C HIS A 280 19.41 24.14 -7.20
N PHE A 281 19.11 23.11 -7.95
CA PHE A 281 18.59 21.83 -7.44
C PHE A 281 18.88 20.69 -8.42
N GLU A 282 18.94 19.48 -7.86
CA GLU A 282 19.10 18.23 -8.59
C GLU A 282 17.81 17.40 -8.50
N VAL A 283 17.44 16.77 -9.63
CA VAL A 283 16.25 15.89 -9.69
C VAL A 283 16.71 14.45 -9.89
N ASN A 284 16.40 13.59 -8.93
CA ASN A 284 16.64 12.17 -9.02
C ASN A 284 15.33 11.43 -9.29
N GLU A 285 15.05 11.16 -10.55
CA GLU A 285 13.84 10.43 -10.96
C GLU A 285 13.80 9.00 -10.41
N LYS A 286 14.97 8.37 -10.20
CA LYS A 286 15.04 6.99 -9.67
C LYS A 286 14.61 6.92 -8.22
N ASP A 287 14.98 7.92 -7.43
CA ASP A 287 14.68 7.97 -5.99
C ASP A 287 13.47 8.84 -5.67
N HIS A 288 12.80 9.35 -6.71
CA HIS A 288 11.63 10.23 -6.60
C HIS A 288 11.89 11.40 -5.65
N SER A 289 13.10 11.98 -5.74
CA SER A 289 13.55 13.04 -4.85
C SER A 289 14.07 14.26 -5.64
N VAL A 290 13.96 15.42 -5.02
CA VAL A 290 14.57 16.65 -5.47
C VAL A 290 15.38 17.20 -4.31
N THR A 291 16.59 17.66 -4.54
CA THR A 291 17.46 18.19 -3.50
C THR A 291 17.98 19.57 -3.92
N LEU A 292 17.79 20.56 -3.05
CA LEU A 292 18.38 21.89 -3.25
C LEU A 292 19.91 21.82 -3.08
N THR A 293 20.63 22.50 -3.96
CA THR A 293 22.07 22.75 -3.79
C THR A 293 22.30 23.92 -2.85
N ASP A 294 23.52 24.12 -2.36
CA ASP A 294 23.86 25.28 -1.52
C ASP A 294 23.58 26.61 -2.22
N SER A 295 23.82 26.68 -3.55
CA SER A 295 23.47 27.83 -4.37
C SER A 295 21.95 28.02 -4.46
N GLY A 296 21.18 26.92 -4.51
CA GLY A 296 19.73 26.93 -4.50
C GLY A 296 19.14 27.41 -3.18
N VAL A 297 19.69 26.99 -2.06
CA VAL A 297 19.28 27.46 -0.72
C VAL A 297 19.47 28.97 -0.63
N ARG A 298 20.66 29.51 -0.97
CA ARG A 298 20.93 30.96 -0.94
C ARG A 298 20.04 31.76 -1.88
N ALA A 299 19.77 31.24 -3.07
CA ALA A 299 18.86 31.86 -4.02
C ALA A 299 17.43 31.91 -3.49
N ALA A 300 16.97 30.81 -2.89
CA ALA A 300 15.63 30.69 -2.32
C ALA A 300 15.46 31.59 -1.08
N GLU A 301 16.43 31.66 -0.18
CA GLU A 301 16.44 32.56 0.99
C GLU A 301 16.29 34.02 0.57
N LYS A 302 17.06 34.43 -0.44
CA LYS A 302 16.98 35.78 -1.00
C LYS A 302 15.63 36.09 -1.63
N MET A 303 15.00 35.11 -2.30
CA MET A 303 13.67 35.25 -2.91
C MET A 303 12.56 35.28 -1.87
N ALA A 304 12.71 34.53 -0.80
CA ALA A 304 11.78 34.50 0.36
C ALA A 304 11.94 35.74 1.25
N GLY A 305 13.00 36.51 1.11
CA GLY A 305 13.26 37.69 1.92
C GLY A 305 13.63 37.37 3.36
N VAL A 306 14.18 36.19 3.63
CA VAL A 306 14.65 35.74 4.93
C VAL A 306 16.17 35.68 4.98
N GLU A 307 16.73 35.89 6.16
CA GLU A 307 18.18 35.88 6.33
C GLU A 307 18.75 34.46 6.27
N SER A 308 18.05 33.49 6.87
CA SER A 308 18.37 32.07 6.76
C SER A 308 17.12 31.22 7.00
N PHE A 309 17.01 30.10 6.30
CA PHE A 309 15.97 29.07 6.50
C PHE A 309 16.15 28.32 7.83
N TYR A 310 17.33 28.31 8.40
CA TYR A 310 17.66 27.56 9.63
C TYR A 310 17.48 28.38 10.88
N THR A 311 16.86 29.57 10.80
CA THR A 311 16.48 30.38 11.96
C THR A 311 15.09 29.99 12.49
N PRO A 312 14.82 30.14 13.82
CA PRO A 312 13.51 29.89 14.38
C PRO A 312 12.41 30.67 13.64
N GLY A 313 11.35 29.94 13.21
CA GLY A 313 10.22 30.50 12.43
C GLY A 313 10.35 30.37 10.90
N ASN A 314 11.51 29.98 10.38
CA ASN A 314 11.75 29.81 8.95
C ASN A 314 12.07 28.37 8.53
N MET A 315 12.10 27.44 9.47
CA MET A 315 12.51 26.03 9.25
C MET A 315 11.57 25.22 8.32
N ASP A 316 10.38 25.72 8.07
CA ASP A 316 9.38 25.11 7.17
C ASP A 316 9.64 25.46 5.68
N TRP A 317 10.39 26.52 5.36
CA TRP A 317 10.68 26.94 3.99
C TRP A 317 11.37 25.88 3.11
N PRO A 318 12.47 25.25 3.55
CA PRO A 318 13.14 24.23 2.75
C PRO A 318 12.17 23.11 2.34
N HIS A 319 11.35 22.62 3.27
CA HIS A 319 10.38 21.59 3.04
C HIS A 319 9.28 22.01 2.04
N MET A 320 8.76 23.22 2.15
CA MET A 320 7.76 23.74 1.22
C MET A 320 8.31 23.95 -0.19
N ILE A 321 9.55 24.43 -0.33
CA ILE A 321 10.22 24.61 -1.61
C ILE A 321 10.53 23.26 -2.26
N ASP A 322 10.99 22.29 -1.47
CA ASP A 322 11.24 20.92 -1.90
C ASP A 322 9.98 20.27 -2.48
N ASN A 323 8.87 20.40 -1.77
CA ASN A 323 7.56 19.92 -2.24
C ASN A 323 7.08 20.65 -3.50
N ALA A 324 7.32 21.97 -3.60
CA ALA A 324 7.00 22.71 -4.80
C ALA A 324 7.83 22.24 -6.00
N LEU A 325 9.13 22.00 -5.82
CA LEU A 325 10.01 21.44 -6.85
C LEU A 325 9.58 20.02 -7.24
N LYS A 326 9.27 19.15 -6.27
CA LYS A 326 8.71 17.81 -6.53
C LYS A 326 7.44 17.90 -7.36
N ALA A 327 6.51 18.79 -6.99
CA ALA A 327 5.28 19.02 -7.73
C ALA A 327 5.53 19.39 -9.19
N HIS A 328 6.55 20.24 -9.47
CA HIS A 328 6.87 20.66 -10.83
C HIS A 328 7.58 19.59 -11.65
N PHE A 329 8.50 18.84 -11.09
CA PHE A 329 9.42 17.98 -11.83
C PHE A 329 9.10 16.49 -11.77
N LEU A 330 8.47 16.01 -10.70
CA LEU A 330 8.16 14.59 -10.49
C LEU A 330 6.67 14.26 -10.64
N TYR A 331 5.77 15.20 -10.33
CA TYR A 331 4.33 14.95 -10.39
C TYR A 331 3.72 15.59 -11.65
N LYS A 332 3.29 14.75 -12.57
CA LYS A 332 2.76 15.16 -13.89
C LYS A 332 1.24 15.10 -13.92
N ARG A 333 0.62 16.14 -14.48
CA ARG A 333 -0.81 16.16 -14.74
C ARG A 333 -1.20 15.07 -15.75
N ASP A 334 -2.36 14.50 -15.60
CA ASP A 334 -2.92 13.41 -16.41
C ASP A 334 -2.14 12.07 -16.32
N VAL A 335 -1.11 12.02 -15.45
CA VAL A 335 -0.37 10.81 -15.09
C VAL A 335 -0.55 10.49 -13.61
N ASN A 336 -0.09 11.38 -12.72
CA ASN A 336 -0.16 11.17 -11.27
C ASN A 336 -1.43 11.81 -10.67
N TYR A 337 -2.02 12.80 -11.33
CA TYR A 337 -3.25 13.46 -10.91
C TYR A 337 -3.98 14.09 -12.09
N VAL A 338 -5.28 14.35 -11.90
CA VAL A 338 -6.10 15.15 -12.80
C VAL A 338 -6.65 16.36 -12.07
N VAL A 339 -6.98 17.43 -12.83
CA VAL A 339 -7.67 18.60 -12.30
C VAL A 339 -9.11 18.56 -12.80
N GLN A 340 -10.05 18.33 -11.87
CA GLN A 340 -11.47 18.28 -12.17
C GLN A 340 -12.26 19.13 -11.16
N ASP A 341 -13.21 19.94 -11.63
CA ASP A 341 -14.05 20.82 -10.80
C ASP A 341 -13.23 21.76 -9.88
N GLY A 342 -12.08 22.23 -10.35
CA GLY A 342 -11.20 23.10 -9.58
C GLY A 342 -10.50 22.42 -8.41
N ARG A 343 -10.35 21.09 -8.46
CA ARG A 343 -9.68 20.28 -7.45
C ARG A 343 -8.63 19.37 -8.08
N VAL A 344 -7.56 19.13 -7.37
CA VAL A 344 -6.59 18.09 -7.70
C VAL A 344 -7.10 16.75 -7.17
N ILE A 345 -7.19 15.75 -8.04
CA ILE A 345 -7.60 14.39 -7.70
C ILE A 345 -6.45 13.46 -8.10
N ILE A 346 -5.98 12.67 -7.16
CA ILE A 346 -4.88 11.72 -7.36
C ILE A 346 -5.34 10.60 -8.31
N VAL A 347 -4.45 10.21 -9.22
CA VAL A 347 -4.58 8.99 -10.03
C VAL A 347 -3.72 7.92 -9.38
N ASP A 348 -4.31 6.79 -9.04
CA ASP A 348 -3.57 5.66 -8.51
C ASP A 348 -2.65 5.07 -9.58
N GLU A 349 -1.37 4.98 -9.29
CA GLU A 349 -0.34 4.49 -10.21
C GLU A 349 -0.58 3.05 -10.66
N PHE A 350 -1.21 2.23 -9.81
CA PHE A 350 -1.41 0.80 -10.08
C PHE A 350 -2.72 0.49 -10.79
N THR A 351 -3.78 1.16 -10.38
CA THR A 351 -5.12 0.91 -10.92
C THR A 351 -5.51 1.92 -11.99
N GLY A 352 -4.80 3.05 -12.09
CA GLY A 352 -5.15 4.16 -12.97
C GLY A 352 -6.47 4.84 -12.59
N ARG A 353 -7.00 4.57 -11.39
CA ARG A 353 -8.28 5.09 -10.91
C ARG A 353 -8.13 6.43 -10.20
N LEU A 354 -9.17 7.24 -10.28
CA LEU A 354 -9.25 8.48 -9.51
C LEU A 354 -9.50 8.14 -8.04
N MET A 355 -8.65 8.70 -7.18
CA MET A 355 -8.74 8.56 -5.72
C MET A 355 -9.38 9.81 -5.11
N ASP A 356 -10.70 9.95 -5.28
CA ASP A 356 -11.43 11.11 -4.74
C ASP A 356 -11.35 11.13 -3.20
N GLY A 357 -11.11 12.31 -2.66
CA GLY A 357 -10.97 12.53 -1.22
C GLY A 357 -9.60 12.17 -0.62
N ARG A 358 -8.69 11.55 -1.38
CA ARG A 358 -7.30 11.34 -0.93
C ARG A 358 -6.42 12.54 -1.23
N GLN A 359 -5.40 12.73 -0.41
CA GLN A 359 -4.40 13.78 -0.54
C GLN A 359 -3.02 13.20 -0.26
N TRP A 360 -1.99 13.74 -0.93
CA TRP A 360 -0.61 13.47 -0.54
C TRP A 360 -0.33 14.14 0.81
N SER A 361 0.47 13.49 1.64
CA SER A 361 0.90 13.98 2.95
C SER A 361 1.95 15.11 2.84
N ASP A 362 2.27 15.66 3.99
CA ASP A 362 3.42 16.54 4.21
C ASP A 362 3.48 17.78 3.28
N GLY A 363 2.32 18.35 2.93
CA GLY A 363 2.26 19.58 2.15
C GLY A 363 2.43 19.40 0.64
N LEU A 364 2.69 18.19 0.14
CA LEU A 364 2.87 17.93 -1.29
C LEU A 364 1.57 18.18 -2.08
N HIS A 365 0.42 17.81 -1.51
CA HIS A 365 -0.87 18.06 -2.17
C HIS A 365 -1.12 19.55 -2.37
N GLN A 366 -0.85 20.36 -1.34
CA GLN A 366 -0.93 21.81 -1.38
C GLN A 366 0.06 22.43 -2.38
N ALA A 367 1.24 21.85 -2.51
CA ALA A 367 2.23 22.26 -3.51
C ALA A 367 1.73 22.00 -4.94
N VAL A 368 1.07 20.86 -5.19
CA VAL A 368 0.45 20.54 -6.48
C VAL A 368 -0.76 21.43 -6.73
N GLU A 369 -1.62 21.69 -5.74
CA GLU A 369 -2.73 22.64 -5.85
C GLU A 369 -2.23 24.06 -6.18
N SER A 370 -1.12 24.50 -5.57
CA SER A 370 -0.47 25.77 -5.86
C SER A 370 0.09 25.82 -7.27
N LYS A 371 0.73 24.74 -7.74
CA LYS A 371 1.24 24.61 -9.10
C LYS A 371 0.14 24.75 -10.14
N GLU A 372 -1.02 24.10 -9.92
CA GLU A 372 -2.16 24.12 -10.83
C GLU A 372 -3.04 25.38 -10.69
N GLY A 373 -2.73 26.26 -9.74
CA GLY A 373 -3.49 27.50 -9.51
C GLY A 373 -4.92 27.27 -9.00
N VAL A 374 -5.19 26.11 -8.43
CA VAL A 374 -6.49 25.82 -7.80
C VAL A 374 -6.51 26.31 -6.36
N LYS A 375 -7.69 26.29 -5.72
CA LYS A 375 -7.82 26.71 -4.33
C LYS A 375 -7.04 25.74 -3.43
N ILE A 376 -6.01 26.24 -2.76
CA ILE A 376 -5.22 25.47 -1.80
C ILE A 376 -6.08 25.16 -0.59
N LYS A 377 -6.17 23.88 -0.24
CA LYS A 377 -6.84 23.41 0.96
C LYS A 377 -5.96 23.67 2.18
N GLU A 378 -6.59 23.89 3.34
CA GLU A 378 -5.88 24.01 4.59
C GLU A 378 -5.06 22.74 4.85
N GLU A 379 -3.86 22.93 5.40
CA GLU A 379 -3.01 21.81 5.80
C GLU A 379 -3.71 20.99 6.87
N THR A 380 -3.47 19.69 6.86
CA THR A 380 -4.13 18.78 7.78
C THR A 380 -3.13 18.15 8.75
N GLN A 381 -3.51 18.09 10.02
CA GLN A 381 -2.76 17.38 11.05
C GLN A 381 -3.21 15.91 11.09
N THR A 382 -2.26 14.98 11.13
CA THR A 382 -2.54 13.55 11.30
C THR A 382 -3.15 13.29 12.68
N LEU A 383 -4.36 12.74 12.72
CA LEU A 383 -5.07 12.36 13.93
C LEU A 383 -4.89 10.87 14.27
N ALA A 384 -4.91 10.01 13.25
CA ALA A 384 -4.71 8.58 13.43
C ALA A 384 -4.09 7.99 12.15
N THR A 385 -3.24 6.98 12.31
CA THR A 385 -2.61 6.29 11.19
C THR A 385 -2.41 4.81 11.50
N ILE A 386 -2.45 3.98 10.46
CA ILE A 386 -2.07 2.57 10.52
C ILE A 386 -1.60 2.10 9.14
N THR A 387 -0.55 1.29 9.08
CA THR A 387 -0.18 0.61 7.83
C THR A 387 -1.14 -0.54 7.53
N LEU A 388 -1.39 -0.84 6.25
CA LEU A 388 -2.21 -2.00 5.87
C LEU A 388 -1.64 -3.30 6.44
N GLN A 389 -0.30 -3.40 6.48
CA GLN A 389 0.39 -4.55 7.07
C GLN A 389 -0.01 -4.77 8.53
N ASN A 390 0.05 -3.72 9.35
CA ASN A 390 -0.31 -3.82 10.76
C ASN A 390 -1.81 -3.96 10.97
N PHE A 391 -2.63 -3.36 10.12
CA PHE A 391 -4.09 -3.55 10.16
C PHE A 391 -4.48 -5.03 9.96
N PHE A 392 -3.97 -5.68 8.89
CA PHE A 392 -4.32 -7.08 8.64
C PHE A 392 -3.73 -8.06 9.68
N LYS A 393 -2.65 -7.70 10.36
CA LYS A 393 -2.13 -8.48 11.51
C LYS A 393 -3.05 -8.45 12.75
N LEU A 394 -4.04 -7.56 12.80
CA LEU A 394 -5.03 -7.53 13.89
C LEU A 394 -6.08 -8.64 13.79
N TYR A 395 -6.29 -9.20 12.59
CA TYR A 395 -7.20 -10.33 12.43
C TYR A 395 -6.64 -11.58 13.09
N HIS A 396 -7.53 -12.35 13.72
CA HIS A 396 -7.15 -13.65 14.29
C HIS A 396 -6.66 -14.61 13.19
N LYS A 397 -7.30 -14.58 12.01
CA LYS A 397 -6.92 -15.37 10.84
C LYS A 397 -7.14 -14.56 9.56
N ILE A 398 -6.17 -14.59 8.65
CA ILE A 398 -6.29 -14.02 7.32
C ILE A 398 -5.99 -15.09 6.27
N ALA A 399 -6.63 -14.96 5.12
CA ALA A 399 -6.36 -15.76 3.94
C ALA A 399 -6.44 -14.85 2.71
N GLY A 400 -5.82 -15.25 1.62
CA GLY A 400 -5.82 -14.47 0.41
C GLY A 400 -5.99 -15.31 -0.85
N MET A 401 -6.50 -14.70 -1.91
CA MET A 401 -6.57 -15.32 -3.22
C MET A 401 -6.10 -14.35 -4.30
N THR A 402 -5.40 -14.88 -5.30
CA THR A 402 -4.89 -14.12 -6.45
C THR A 402 -4.57 -15.07 -7.59
N GLY A 403 -4.35 -14.52 -8.80
CA GLY A 403 -3.84 -15.28 -9.95
C GLY A 403 -2.31 -15.28 -10.05
N THR A 404 -1.59 -14.57 -9.18
CA THR A 404 -0.15 -14.26 -9.37
C THR A 404 0.62 -14.17 -8.04
N GLY A 405 0.29 -15.00 -7.05
CA GLY A 405 0.88 -14.95 -5.71
C GLY A 405 2.30 -15.49 -5.61
N MET A 406 2.66 -16.50 -6.41
CA MET A 406 3.97 -17.17 -6.32
C MET A 406 5.16 -16.25 -6.59
N THR A 407 4.98 -15.20 -7.40
CA THR A 407 6.04 -14.22 -7.66
C THR A 407 6.48 -13.48 -6.39
N GLU A 408 5.56 -13.31 -5.44
CA GLU A 408 5.76 -12.57 -4.19
C GLU A 408 5.68 -13.47 -2.93
N ALA A 409 5.76 -14.80 -3.10
CA ALA A 409 5.60 -15.78 -2.01
C ALA A 409 6.58 -15.52 -0.84
N GLY A 410 7.82 -15.09 -1.16
CA GLY A 410 8.82 -14.74 -0.15
C GLY A 410 8.41 -13.55 0.71
N GLU A 411 7.77 -12.54 0.14
CA GLU A 411 7.28 -11.36 0.86
C GLU A 411 6.06 -11.70 1.71
N PHE A 412 5.09 -12.44 1.16
CA PHE A 412 3.92 -12.91 1.92
C PHE A 412 4.30 -13.70 3.16
N LEU A 413 5.27 -14.62 3.02
CA LEU A 413 5.77 -15.40 4.15
C LEU A 413 6.52 -14.53 5.17
N LYS A 414 7.37 -13.62 4.71
CA LYS A 414 8.23 -12.79 5.57
C LYS A 414 7.43 -11.77 6.37
N ILE A 415 6.51 -11.04 5.73
CA ILE A 415 5.76 -9.93 6.34
C ILE A 415 4.49 -10.42 7.03
N TYR A 416 3.70 -11.26 6.35
CA TYR A 416 2.35 -11.65 6.80
C TYR A 416 2.28 -13.06 7.37
N LYS A 417 3.35 -13.85 7.27
CA LYS A 417 3.40 -15.27 7.65
C LYS A 417 2.40 -16.13 6.88
N LEU A 418 2.13 -15.76 5.63
CA LEU A 418 1.21 -16.47 4.74
C LEU A 418 1.99 -17.30 3.72
N ASP A 419 1.69 -18.59 3.67
CA ASP A 419 2.15 -19.48 2.61
C ASP A 419 1.32 -19.31 1.34
N VAL A 420 1.93 -19.49 0.16
CA VAL A 420 1.24 -19.47 -1.13
C VAL A 420 1.15 -20.88 -1.68
N VAL A 421 -0.07 -21.31 -2.00
CA VAL A 421 -0.36 -22.62 -2.57
C VAL A 421 -0.94 -22.43 -3.98
N ALA A 422 -0.23 -22.92 -5.01
CA ALA A 422 -0.70 -22.86 -6.38
C ALA A 422 -1.70 -24.01 -6.65
N ILE A 423 -2.94 -23.64 -6.97
CA ILE A 423 -4.03 -24.58 -7.24
C ILE A 423 -4.02 -24.90 -8.74
N PRO A 424 -4.10 -26.18 -9.15
CA PRO A 424 -4.19 -26.54 -10.56
C PRO A 424 -5.46 -26.00 -11.20
N THR A 425 -5.40 -25.71 -12.49
CA THR A 425 -6.58 -25.29 -13.27
C THR A 425 -7.56 -26.46 -13.45
N ASN A 426 -8.85 -26.15 -13.52
CA ASN A 426 -9.90 -27.15 -13.76
C ASN A 426 -9.78 -27.80 -15.14
N ARG A 427 -9.37 -27.02 -16.15
CA ARG A 427 -9.09 -27.48 -17.52
C ARG A 427 -7.70 -27.04 -17.95
N GLU A 428 -7.09 -27.79 -18.86
CA GLU A 428 -5.78 -27.45 -19.41
C GLU A 428 -5.82 -26.10 -20.13
N MET A 429 -4.83 -25.27 -19.89
CA MET A 429 -4.73 -23.92 -20.47
C MET A 429 -4.28 -23.99 -21.92
N GLN A 430 -5.08 -23.40 -22.82
CA GLN A 430 -4.83 -23.39 -24.26
C GLN A 430 -4.32 -22.06 -24.81
N ARG A 431 -3.91 -21.14 -23.91
CA ARG A 431 -3.41 -19.82 -24.30
C ARG A 431 -2.06 -19.89 -24.98
N LEU A 432 -1.96 -19.22 -26.13
CA LEU A 432 -0.71 -19.06 -26.88
C LEU A 432 0.02 -17.78 -26.39
N GLU A 433 1.31 -17.90 -26.12
CA GLU A 433 2.17 -16.80 -25.69
C GLU A 433 3.36 -16.63 -26.63
N PRO A 434 3.18 -15.98 -27.79
CA PRO A 434 4.28 -15.67 -28.70
C PRO A 434 5.31 -14.77 -28.00
N PRO A 435 6.61 -14.82 -28.44
CA PRO A 435 7.65 -13.96 -27.90
C PRO A 435 7.32 -12.48 -28.04
N ASP A 436 7.88 -11.66 -27.12
CA ASP A 436 7.72 -10.21 -27.18
C ASP A 436 8.33 -9.64 -28.48
N ALA A 437 7.62 -8.69 -29.08
CA ALA A 437 8.08 -7.93 -30.25
C ALA A 437 8.73 -6.62 -29.79
N ILE A 438 10.05 -6.47 -30.00
CA ILE A 438 10.83 -5.34 -29.48
C ILE A 438 11.26 -4.43 -30.64
N PHE A 439 10.97 -3.13 -30.52
CA PHE A 439 11.23 -2.11 -31.52
C PHE A 439 12.25 -1.07 -31.04
N SER A 440 12.90 -0.35 -31.97
CA SER A 440 13.87 0.70 -31.67
C SER A 440 13.21 1.94 -31.08
N THR A 441 12.02 2.28 -31.58
CA THR A 441 11.30 3.50 -31.22
C THR A 441 9.85 3.20 -30.84
N GLU A 442 9.27 4.06 -30.02
CA GLU A 442 7.83 3.98 -29.69
C GLU A 442 6.97 4.10 -30.96
N ARG A 443 7.37 4.95 -31.93
CA ARG A 443 6.63 5.11 -33.17
C ARG A 443 6.50 3.80 -33.93
N ALA A 444 7.61 3.08 -34.11
CA ALA A 444 7.61 1.80 -34.82
C ALA A 444 6.76 0.76 -34.07
N LYS A 445 6.81 0.75 -32.74
CA LYS A 445 5.98 -0.08 -31.88
C LYS A 445 4.49 0.17 -32.10
N TYR A 446 4.04 1.42 -32.06
CA TYR A 446 2.63 1.79 -32.23
C TYR A 446 2.13 1.45 -33.65
N GLU A 447 2.94 1.69 -34.68
CA GLU A 447 2.60 1.32 -36.06
C GLU A 447 2.42 -0.19 -36.22
N ALA A 448 3.33 -0.99 -35.65
CA ALA A 448 3.26 -2.45 -35.68
C ALA A 448 2.05 -2.98 -34.90
N MET A 449 1.74 -2.41 -33.73
CA MET A 449 0.52 -2.77 -32.97
C MET A 449 -0.74 -2.46 -33.77
N ALA A 450 -0.83 -1.28 -34.37
CA ALA A 450 -1.99 -0.91 -35.19
C ALA A 450 -2.12 -1.79 -36.42
N GLU A 451 -1.02 -2.27 -36.98
CA GLU A 451 -1.03 -3.23 -38.07
C GLU A 451 -1.53 -4.63 -37.63
N GLU A 452 -1.05 -5.15 -36.48
CA GLU A 452 -1.53 -6.38 -35.89
C GLU A 452 -3.04 -6.31 -35.60
N ILE A 453 -3.50 -5.21 -34.97
CA ILE A 453 -4.93 -5.00 -34.71
C ILE A 453 -5.73 -4.95 -36.01
N GLU A 454 -5.26 -4.25 -37.03
CA GLU A 454 -5.92 -4.17 -38.34
C GLU A 454 -5.97 -5.53 -39.01
N GLN A 455 -4.91 -6.30 -38.94
CA GLN A 455 -4.82 -7.65 -39.52
C GLN A 455 -5.84 -8.59 -38.86
N VAL A 456 -5.86 -8.65 -37.54
CA VAL A 456 -6.77 -9.54 -36.80
C VAL A 456 -8.23 -9.11 -36.93
N HIS A 457 -8.49 -7.79 -37.01
CA HIS A 457 -9.86 -7.24 -37.03
C HIS A 457 -10.47 -7.24 -38.45
N LYS A 458 -9.69 -6.86 -39.46
CA LYS A 458 -10.25 -6.59 -40.80
C LYS A 458 -9.98 -7.68 -41.86
N TRP A 459 -8.92 -8.48 -41.69
CA TRP A 459 -8.42 -9.37 -42.73
C TRP A 459 -8.35 -10.81 -42.27
N ASP A 460 -8.75 -11.72 -43.19
CA ASP A 460 -8.45 -13.14 -43.04
C ASP A 460 -6.99 -13.37 -43.45
N VAL A 461 -6.32 -14.29 -42.77
CA VAL A 461 -4.95 -14.70 -43.06
C VAL A 461 -4.97 -16.13 -43.58
N VAL A 462 -4.53 -16.33 -44.80
CA VAL A 462 -4.34 -17.66 -45.40
C VAL A 462 -2.86 -17.99 -45.35
N GLU A 463 -2.48 -18.87 -44.43
CA GLU A 463 -1.11 -19.37 -44.28
C GLU A 463 -0.92 -20.55 -45.27
N LEU A 464 0.12 -20.44 -46.07
CA LEU A 464 0.49 -21.49 -47.01
C LEU A 464 1.52 -22.44 -46.38
N LYS A 465 1.57 -23.69 -46.88
CA LYS A 465 2.53 -24.70 -46.39
C LYS A 465 4.01 -24.35 -46.64
N ASP A 466 4.28 -23.38 -47.48
CA ASP A 466 5.62 -22.82 -47.71
C ASP A 466 6.01 -21.73 -46.72
N GLY A 467 5.14 -21.41 -45.74
CA GLY A 467 5.34 -20.39 -44.72
C GLY A 467 4.95 -18.98 -45.17
N ASN A 468 4.43 -18.78 -46.39
CA ASN A 468 3.95 -17.49 -46.85
C ASN A 468 2.54 -17.20 -46.30
N GLU A 469 2.32 -15.98 -45.80
CA GLU A 469 1.00 -15.52 -45.36
C GLU A 469 0.37 -14.58 -46.39
N LEU A 470 -0.87 -14.85 -46.77
CA LEU A 470 -1.66 -14.03 -47.68
C LEU A 470 -2.79 -13.36 -46.89
N LEU A 471 -2.79 -12.03 -46.89
CA LEU A 471 -3.80 -11.19 -46.23
C LEU A 471 -4.90 -10.80 -47.23
N GLY A 472 -6.18 -11.01 -46.83
CA GLY A 472 -7.30 -10.66 -47.68
C GLY A 472 -8.65 -10.95 -47.01
N GLN A 473 -9.68 -11.06 -47.84
CA GLN A 473 -11.01 -11.55 -47.43
C GLN A 473 -11.31 -12.86 -48.16
N VAL A 474 -11.47 -13.91 -47.38
CA VAL A 474 -11.92 -15.20 -47.90
C VAL A 474 -13.39 -15.05 -48.30
N LYS A 475 -13.67 -15.16 -49.58
CA LYS A 475 -15.04 -15.03 -50.16
C LYS A 475 -15.76 -16.36 -50.25
N SER A 476 -15.03 -17.43 -50.51
CA SER A 476 -15.55 -18.78 -50.48
C SER A 476 -14.43 -19.79 -50.21
N GLU A 477 -14.78 -20.87 -49.55
CA GLU A 477 -13.92 -22.00 -49.23
C GLU A 477 -14.61 -23.29 -49.71
N SER A 478 -13.89 -24.14 -50.40
CA SER A 478 -14.33 -25.45 -50.84
C SER A 478 -13.22 -26.48 -50.59
N ASP A 479 -13.54 -27.75 -50.71
CA ASP A 479 -12.56 -28.83 -50.50
C ASP A 479 -11.36 -28.76 -51.44
N SER A 480 -11.48 -28.07 -52.55
CA SER A 480 -10.43 -27.96 -53.58
C SER A 480 -9.77 -26.59 -53.64
N THR A 481 -10.48 -25.51 -53.35
CA THR A 481 -9.99 -24.14 -53.54
C THR A 481 -10.49 -23.15 -52.46
N VAL A 482 -9.67 -22.16 -52.18
CA VAL A 482 -9.96 -20.99 -51.36
C VAL A 482 -9.92 -19.74 -52.21
N ALA A 483 -11.04 -19.02 -52.31
CA ALA A 483 -11.12 -17.77 -53.06
C ALA A 483 -10.81 -16.59 -52.12
N LEU A 484 -9.65 -15.98 -52.26
CA LEU A 484 -9.16 -14.86 -51.44
C LEU A 484 -9.14 -13.57 -52.27
N LEU A 485 -9.81 -12.52 -51.73
CA LEU A 485 -9.63 -11.14 -52.20
C LEU A 485 -8.48 -10.52 -51.42
N LYS A 486 -7.27 -10.52 -52.00
CA LYS A 486 -6.09 -10.01 -51.32
C LYS A 486 -6.20 -8.51 -50.97
N ARG A 487 -5.55 -8.09 -49.90
CA ARG A 487 -5.47 -6.68 -49.46
C ARG A 487 -4.90 -5.83 -50.60
N GLY A 488 -5.67 -4.82 -51.02
CA GLY A 488 -5.29 -3.88 -52.09
C GLY A 488 -5.56 -4.39 -53.52
N GLU A 489 -5.98 -5.64 -53.73
CA GLU A 489 -6.36 -6.16 -55.02
C GLU A 489 -7.89 -6.12 -55.25
N LYS A 490 -8.31 -5.97 -56.51
CA LYS A 490 -9.74 -5.97 -56.88
C LYS A 490 -10.19 -7.34 -57.39
N ASN A 491 -9.27 -8.23 -57.73
CA ASN A 491 -9.53 -9.52 -58.28
C ASN A 491 -9.39 -10.63 -57.25
N LEU A 492 -10.27 -11.65 -57.35
CA LEU A 492 -10.20 -12.83 -56.50
C LEU A 492 -9.04 -13.73 -56.93
N THR A 493 -8.18 -14.08 -55.99
CA THR A 493 -7.12 -15.07 -56.18
C THR A 493 -7.64 -16.43 -55.72
N GLN A 494 -7.63 -17.43 -56.62
CA GLN A 494 -7.96 -18.83 -56.32
C GLN A 494 -6.70 -19.52 -55.79
N ILE A 495 -6.76 -20.07 -54.57
CA ILE A 495 -5.66 -20.78 -53.93
C ILE A 495 -6.08 -22.24 -53.80
N ASP A 496 -5.24 -23.15 -54.22
CA ASP A 496 -5.44 -24.57 -54.02
C ASP A 496 -5.46 -24.92 -52.53
N ARG A 497 -6.52 -25.55 -52.04
CA ARG A 497 -6.71 -25.91 -50.65
C ARG A 497 -5.57 -26.80 -50.12
N GLN A 498 -4.96 -27.61 -50.97
CA GLN A 498 -3.84 -28.47 -50.59
C GLN A 498 -2.57 -27.66 -50.21
N LYS A 499 -2.41 -26.44 -50.72
CA LYS A 499 -1.30 -25.54 -50.43
C LYS A 499 -1.52 -24.71 -49.15
N VAL A 500 -2.75 -24.69 -48.67
CA VAL A 500 -3.11 -23.95 -47.47
C VAL A 500 -2.79 -24.76 -46.20
N ALA A 501 -2.04 -24.22 -45.32
CA ALA A 501 -1.75 -24.79 -44.00
C ALA A 501 -2.89 -24.44 -43.02
N GLU A 502 -3.22 -23.15 -42.88
CA GLU A 502 -4.24 -22.66 -41.97
C GLU A 502 -4.98 -21.46 -42.58
N ILE A 503 -6.25 -21.26 -42.20
CA ILE A 503 -7.03 -20.06 -42.50
C ILE A 503 -7.47 -19.46 -41.18
N ARG A 504 -6.90 -18.30 -40.80
CA ARG A 504 -7.31 -17.51 -39.64
C ARG A 504 -8.31 -16.45 -40.11
N LYS A 505 -9.57 -16.58 -39.69
CA LYS A 505 -10.65 -15.64 -40.08
C LYS A 505 -10.57 -14.39 -39.25
N LYS A 506 -10.98 -13.23 -39.81
CA LYS A 506 -11.09 -11.92 -39.17
C LYS A 506 -12.19 -11.86 -38.13
N GLY A 507 -12.15 -10.80 -37.32
CA GLY A 507 -13.20 -10.50 -36.35
C GLY A 507 -12.97 -11.09 -34.97
N ARG A 508 -11.77 -11.60 -34.69
CA ARG A 508 -11.35 -12.04 -33.36
C ARG A 508 -11.38 -10.86 -32.36
N PRO A 509 -11.94 -11.00 -31.15
CA PRO A 509 -11.91 -9.95 -30.14
C PRO A 509 -10.48 -9.62 -29.69
N ILE A 510 -10.22 -8.31 -29.48
CA ILE A 510 -8.89 -7.80 -29.12
C ILE A 510 -9.00 -6.91 -27.86
N LEU A 511 -8.17 -7.18 -26.88
CA LEU A 511 -7.96 -6.32 -25.71
C LEU A 511 -6.54 -5.78 -25.69
N VAL A 512 -6.38 -4.46 -25.69
CA VAL A 512 -5.08 -3.79 -25.62
C VAL A 512 -4.88 -3.19 -24.24
N GLY A 513 -3.87 -3.65 -23.52
CA GLY A 513 -3.46 -3.10 -22.21
C GLY A 513 -2.42 -2.00 -22.38
N THR A 514 -2.68 -0.81 -21.82
CA THR A 514 -1.76 0.34 -21.82
C THR A 514 -1.41 0.74 -20.40
N VAL A 515 -0.22 1.32 -20.18
CA VAL A 515 0.26 1.71 -18.85
C VAL A 515 -0.20 3.10 -18.41
N SER A 516 -0.64 3.96 -19.33
CA SER A 516 -1.11 5.30 -18.99
C SER A 516 -2.28 5.77 -19.87
N ILE A 517 -2.98 6.81 -19.40
CA ILE A 517 -4.07 7.45 -20.15
C ILE A 517 -3.54 8.03 -21.46
N GLU A 518 -2.42 8.73 -21.44
CA GLU A 518 -1.80 9.34 -22.61
C GLU A 518 -1.50 8.30 -23.71
N LYS A 519 -0.93 7.16 -23.31
CA LYS A 519 -0.62 6.04 -24.23
C LYS A 519 -1.87 5.42 -24.82
N SER A 520 -2.96 5.34 -24.03
CA SER A 520 -4.26 4.85 -24.52
C SER A 520 -4.89 5.81 -25.52
N GLU A 521 -4.83 7.11 -25.29
CA GLU A 521 -5.33 8.15 -26.19
C GLU A 521 -4.53 8.20 -27.50
N ARG A 522 -3.21 8.11 -27.42
CA ARG A 522 -2.31 8.05 -28.61
C ARG A 522 -2.63 6.85 -29.50
N LEU A 523 -2.82 5.67 -28.90
CA LEU A 523 -3.21 4.49 -29.69
C LEU A 523 -4.61 4.64 -30.27
N SER A 524 -5.56 5.18 -29.53
CA SER A 524 -6.92 5.46 -29.99
C SER A 524 -6.92 6.38 -31.20
N GLU A 525 -6.14 7.46 -31.20
CA GLU A 525 -6.01 8.35 -32.35
C GLU A 525 -5.45 7.61 -33.58
N LEU A 526 -4.47 6.74 -33.39
CA LEU A 526 -3.88 5.96 -34.47
C LEU A 526 -4.90 4.99 -35.08
N LEU A 527 -5.68 4.30 -34.25
CA LEU A 527 -6.74 3.39 -34.70
C LEU A 527 -7.88 4.13 -35.40
N ASN A 528 -8.24 5.32 -34.92
CA ASN A 528 -9.23 6.18 -35.61
C ASN A 528 -8.75 6.59 -37.00
N ARG A 529 -7.48 6.96 -37.19
CA ARG A 529 -6.88 7.26 -38.50
C ARG A 529 -6.94 6.07 -39.45
N ARG A 530 -6.82 4.83 -38.91
CA ARG A 530 -6.94 3.59 -39.69
C ARG A 530 -8.39 3.12 -39.85
N GLY A 531 -9.38 3.84 -39.34
CA GLY A 531 -10.79 3.51 -39.42
C GLY A 531 -11.16 2.21 -38.71
N ILE A 532 -10.52 1.91 -37.56
CA ILE A 532 -10.82 0.78 -36.70
C ILE A 532 -11.72 1.26 -35.56
N LYS A 533 -12.96 0.72 -35.54
CA LYS A 533 -13.89 1.01 -34.46
C LYS A 533 -13.41 0.35 -33.17
N HIS A 534 -13.30 1.08 -32.09
CA HIS A 534 -12.80 0.58 -30.80
C HIS A 534 -13.45 1.33 -29.61
N SER A 535 -13.34 0.74 -28.44
CA SER A 535 -13.75 1.34 -27.17
C SER A 535 -12.51 1.64 -26.34
N VAL A 536 -12.51 2.79 -25.63
CA VAL A 536 -11.40 3.19 -24.75
C VAL A 536 -11.88 3.22 -23.32
N LEU A 537 -11.13 2.56 -22.44
CA LEU A 537 -11.30 2.54 -20.99
C LEU A 537 -10.11 3.16 -20.32
N ASN A 538 -10.35 4.27 -19.66
CA ASN A 538 -9.36 4.94 -18.83
C ASN A 538 -10.05 5.55 -17.60
N ALA A 539 -9.28 6.08 -16.66
CA ALA A 539 -9.79 6.65 -15.41
C ALA A 539 -10.84 7.76 -15.58
N LYS A 540 -10.96 8.36 -16.77
CA LYS A 540 -11.99 9.37 -17.09
C LYS A 540 -13.41 8.76 -17.20
N PHE A 541 -13.55 7.46 -17.43
CA PHE A 541 -14.81 6.76 -17.71
C PHE A 541 -15.14 5.62 -16.74
N HIS A 542 -14.64 5.66 -15.52
CA HIS A 542 -14.70 4.58 -14.53
C HIS A 542 -16.11 4.06 -14.20
N LYS A 543 -17.17 4.89 -14.30
CA LYS A 543 -18.56 4.47 -13.99
C LYS A 543 -19.11 3.39 -14.95
N ARG A 544 -18.63 3.37 -16.21
CA ARG A 544 -19.05 2.40 -17.24
C ARG A 544 -17.99 1.34 -17.54
N GLU A 545 -16.93 1.31 -16.74
CA GLU A 545 -15.79 0.42 -16.95
C GLU A 545 -16.19 -1.05 -17.01
N ALA A 546 -16.93 -1.52 -16.01
CA ALA A 546 -17.33 -2.91 -15.91
C ALA A 546 -18.23 -3.36 -17.08
N GLU A 547 -19.15 -2.48 -17.53
CA GLU A 547 -20.04 -2.75 -18.66
C GLU A 547 -19.24 -2.93 -19.96
N ILE A 548 -18.27 -2.05 -20.23
CA ILE A 548 -17.49 -2.09 -21.46
C ILE A 548 -16.54 -3.30 -21.47
N VAL A 549 -15.88 -3.60 -20.31
CA VAL A 549 -14.98 -4.76 -20.22
C VAL A 549 -15.74 -6.06 -20.37
N ALA A 550 -16.92 -6.18 -19.79
CA ALA A 550 -17.76 -7.37 -19.93
C ALA A 550 -18.13 -7.68 -21.40
N GLN A 551 -18.15 -6.66 -22.28
CA GLN A 551 -18.42 -6.81 -23.72
C GLN A 551 -17.17 -6.93 -24.58
N ALA A 552 -15.95 -6.88 -23.98
CA ALA A 552 -14.69 -6.98 -24.73
C ALA A 552 -14.47 -8.34 -25.41
N GLY A 553 -15.23 -9.38 -25.03
CA GLY A 553 -15.21 -10.71 -25.65
C GLY A 553 -16.12 -10.90 -26.87
N ARG A 554 -16.86 -9.88 -27.32
CA ARG A 554 -17.74 -9.96 -28.49
C ARG A 554 -16.95 -10.01 -29.78
N LEU A 555 -17.53 -10.67 -30.80
CA LEU A 555 -16.92 -10.73 -32.14
C LEU A 555 -16.61 -9.33 -32.68
N GLY A 556 -15.37 -9.15 -33.14
CA GLY A 556 -14.90 -7.89 -33.70
C GLY A 556 -14.74 -6.75 -32.72
N ALA A 557 -14.88 -6.98 -31.42
CA ALA A 557 -14.62 -5.97 -30.40
C ALA A 557 -13.12 -5.65 -30.33
N VAL A 558 -12.78 -4.36 -30.33
CA VAL A 558 -11.44 -3.84 -30.05
C VAL A 558 -11.55 -2.92 -28.82
N THR A 559 -10.91 -3.29 -27.74
CA THR A 559 -10.99 -2.55 -26.48
C THR A 559 -9.59 -2.15 -26.03
N ILE A 560 -9.37 -0.85 -25.81
CA ILE A 560 -8.14 -0.32 -25.22
C ILE A 560 -8.44 -0.06 -23.76
N ALA A 561 -7.68 -0.66 -22.85
CA ALA A 561 -7.84 -0.47 -21.42
C ALA A 561 -6.53 0.03 -20.80
N THR A 562 -6.60 1.07 -19.96
CA THR A 562 -5.46 1.44 -19.12
C THR A 562 -5.29 0.42 -17.99
N ASN A 563 -4.13 0.45 -17.42
CA ASN A 563 -3.60 -0.48 -16.44
C ASN A 563 -4.69 -1.02 -15.51
N MET A 564 -4.92 -2.33 -15.57
CA MET A 564 -5.90 -3.07 -14.77
C MET A 564 -7.37 -2.62 -14.84
N ALA A 565 -7.74 -1.73 -15.77
CA ALA A 565 -9.16 -1.42 -15.99
C ALA A 565 -9.95 -2.73 -16.18
N GLY A 566 -11.04 -2.89 -15.42
CA GLY A 566 -11.82 -4.12 -15.38
C GLY A 566 -11.21 -5.26 -14.56
N ARG A 567 -10.25 -5.02 -13.66
CA ARG A 567 -9.79 -6.03 -12.68
C ARG A 567 -10.98 -6.55 -11.88
N GLY A 568 -11.05 -7.85 -11.64
CA GLY A 568 -12.20 -8.48 -11.00
C GLY A 568 -13.45 -8.63 -11.89
N THR A 569 -13.43 -8.12 -13.15
CA THR A 569 -14.50 -8.34 -14.12
C THR A 569 -14.09 -9.45 -15.10
N ASP A 570 -14.98 -10.40 -15.30
CA ASP A 570 -14.74 -11.49 -16.24
C ASP A 570 -15.06 -11.07 -17.68
N ILE A 571 -14.22 -11.51 -18.65
CA ILE A 571 -14.44 -11.32 -20.08
C ILE A 571 -14.92 -12.64 -20.64
N VAL A 572 -16.23 -12.69 -20.92
CA VAL A 572 -16.89 -13.86 -21.50
C VAL A 572 -16.87 -13.71 -23.02
N LEU A 573 -16.45 -14.77 -23.73
CA LEU A 573 -16.48 -14.79 -25.18
C LEU A 573 -17.94 -14.79 -25.68
N GLY A 574 -18.29 -13.83 -26.53
CA GLY A 574 -19.65 -13.56 -26.99
C GLY A 574 -20.32 -12.42 -26.24
N GLY A 575 -19.79 -12.00 -25.06
CA GLY A 575 -20.35 -10.95 -24.20
C GLY A 575 -20.97 -11.48 -22.91
N ASN A 576 -21.33 -10.59 -22.00
CA ASN A 576 -21.94 -10.92 -20.71
C ASN A 576 -23.36 -10.32 -20.62
N ALA A 577 -24.37 -11.19 -20.74
CA ALA A 577 -25.78 -10.80 -20.68
C ALA A 577 -26.22 -10.32 -19.30
N GLU A 578 -25.69 -10.91 -18.21
CA GLU A 578 -26.03 -10.49 -16.85
C GLU A 578 -25.66 -9.03 -16.57
N THR A 579 -24.47 -8.60 -17.03
CA THR A 579 -24.05 -7.19 -16.87
C THR A 579 -24.96 -6.24 -17.64
N MET A 580 -25.45 -6.64 -18.82
CA MET A 580 -26.41 -5.85 -19.60
C MET A 580 -27.79 -5.85 -18.97
N ALA A 581 -28.24 -6.97 -18.43
CA ALA A 581 -29.53 -7.06 -17.71
C ALA A 581 -29.52 -6.13 -16.50
N TRP A 582 -28.46 -6.15 -15.70
CA TRP A 582 -28.33 -5.23 -14.58
C TRP A 582 -28.32 -3.75 -15.00
N ALA A 583 -27.58 -3.41 -16.05
CA ALA A 583 -27.55 -2.05 -16.59
C ALA A 583 -28.96 -1.51 -16.99
N GLN A 584 -29.90 -2.40 -17.34
CA GLN A 584 -31.28 -2.04 -17.65
C GLN A 584 -32.20 -1.99 -16.41
N LEU A 585 -31.91 -2.81 -15.38
CA LEU A 585 -32.75 -2.96 -14.19
C LEU A 585 -32.34 -2.04 -13.02
N GLN A 586 -31.11 -1.53 -12.99
CA GLN A 586 -30.58 -0.72 -11.90
C GLN A 586 -31.31 0.60 -11.63
N ASP A 587 -32.09 1.09 -12.61
CA ASP A 587 -32.96 2.28 -12.42
C ASP A 587 -34.28 1.94 -11.72
N GLN A 588 -34.66 0.67 -11.64
CA GLN A 588 -35.91 0.20 -11.05
C GLN A 588 -35.70 -0.46 -9.68
N TYR A 589 -34.55 -1.06 -9.44
CA TYR A 589 -34.21 -1.79 -8.23
C TYR A 589 -32.97 -1.21 -7.57
N GLU A 590 -32.96 -1.13 -6.24
CA GLU A 590 -31.83 -0.58 -5.49
C GLU A 590 -30.62 -1.53 -5.52
N THR A 591 -30.88 -2.84 -5.39
CA THR A 591 -29.88 -3.88 -5.45
C THR A 591 -30.29 -5.02 -6.37
N ARG A 592 -29.34 -5.82 -6.85
CA ARG A 592 -29.62 -7.02 -7.64
C ARG A 592 -30.42 -8.05 -6.81
N LEU A 593 -30.31 -8.05 -5.48
CA LEU A 593 -31.03 -8.94 -4.59
C LEU A 593 -32.52 -8.62 -4.52
N ASP A 594 -32.93 -7.39 -4.86
CA ASP A 594 -34.32 -6.96 -4.88
C ASP A 594 -35.04 -7.37 -6.17
N VAL A 595 -34.30 -7.78 -7.20
CA VAL A 595 -34.88 -8.22 -8.48
C VAL A 595 -35.45 -9.63 -8.33
N PRO A 596 -36.73 -9.85 -8.64
CA PRO A 596 -37.31 -11.19 -8.66
C PRO A 596 -36.53 -12.12 -9.60
N ARG A 597 -36.23 -13.36 -9.15
CA ARG A 597 -35.42 -14.29 -9.93
C ARG A 597 -35.98 -14.56 -11.33
N GLU A 598 -37.31 -14.73 -11.42
CA GLU A 598 -37.99 -14.94 -12.69
C GLU A 598 -37.78 -13.77 -13.68
N GLU A 599 -37.85 -12.54 -13.19
CA GLU A 599 -37.62 -11.35 -14.00
C GLU A 599 -36.16 -11.24 -14.44
N TRP A 600 -35.23 -11.55 -13.51
CA TRP A 600 -33.81 -11.58 -13.82
C TRP A 600 -33.48 -12.59 -14.92
N ASP A 601 -33.89 -13.84 -14.73
CA ASP A 601 -33.62 -14.94 -15.65
C ASP A 601 -34.23 -14.67 -17.04
N ALA A 602 -35.48 -14.18 -17.08
CA ALA A 602 -36.15 -13.79 -18.31
C ALA A 602 -35.42 -12.66 -19.06
N ARG A 603 -34.91 -11.66 -18.33
CA ARG A 603 -34.17 -10.54 -18.92
C ARG A 603 -32.82 -10.97 -19.48
N VAL A 604 -32.09 -11.83 -18.75
CA VAL A 604 -30.80 -12.39 -19.19
C VAL A 604 -31.01 -13.22 -20.47
N GLU A 605 -32.02 -14.09 -20.50
CA GLU A 605 -32.33 -14.95 -21.66
C GLU A 605 -32.77 -14.11 -22.89
N GLU A 606 -33.57 -13.06 -22.68
CA GLU A 606 -33.96 -12.13 -23.73
C GLU A 606 -32.72 -11.46 -24.37
N ILE A 607 -31.78 -10.98 -23.57
CA ILE A 607 -30.55 -10.34 -24.06
C ILE A 607 -29.65 -11.34 -24.76
N GLU A 608 -29.43 -12.52 -24.17
CA GLU A 608 -28.62 -13.59 -24.78
C GLU A 608 -29.13 -13.97 -26.15
N THR A 609 -30.46 -14.08 -26.31
CA THR A 609 -31.11 -14.47 -27.55
C THR A 609 -31.09 -13.31 -28.55
N ALA A 610 -31.47 -12.10 -28.15
CA ALA A 610 -31.54 -10.93 -29.03
C ALA A 610 -30.16 -10.58 -29.61
N GLU A 611 -29.11 -10.70 -28.79
CA GLU A 611 -27.73 -10.40 -29.19
C GLU A 611 -26.96 -11.63 -29.75
N ASN A 612 -27.61 -12.81 -29.80
CA ASN A 612 -27.01 -14.07 -30.26
C ASN A 612 -25.66 -14.41 -29.61
N MET A 613 -25.55 -14.14 -28.26
CA MET A 613 -24.26 -14.15 -27.53
C MET A 613 -23.61 -15.52 -27.49
N LYS A 614 -24.40 -16.60 -27.36
CA LYS A 614 -23.87 -17.99 -27.33
C LYS A 614 -23.18 -18.38 -28.63
N GLU A 615 -23.80 -18.06 -29.77
CA GLU A 615 -23.25 -18.33 -31.10
C GLU A 615 -22.00 -17.46 -31.36
N GLN A 616 -22.05 -16.14 -31.02
CA GLN A 616 -20.88 -15.26 -31.09
C GLN A 616 -19.73 -15.77 -30.21
N GLY A 617 -20.02 -16.32 -29.05
CA GLY A 617 -19.03 -16.93 -28.16
C GLY A 617 -18.34 -18.14 -28.79
N GLN A 618 -19.12 -19.04 -29.41
CA GLN A 618 -18.56 -20.19 -30.11
C GLN A 618 -17.73 -19.75 -31.31
N GLN A 619 -18.22 -18.83 -32.13
CA GLN A 619 -17.46 -18.26 -33.24
C GLN A 619 -16.16 -17.61 -32.80
N ALA A 620 -16.17 -16.87 -31.66
CA ALA A 620 -14.96 -16.27 -31.10
C ALA A 620 -13.95 -17.33 -30.62
N LYS A 621 -14.42 -18.47 -30.06
CA LYS A 621 -13.56 -19.62 -29.74
C LYS A 621 -12.93 -20.25 -31.00
N ASP A 622 -13.73 -20.43 -32.03
CA ASP A 622 -13.27 -20.99 -33.30
C ASP A 622 -12.24 -20.09 -34.01
N LEU A 623 -12.30 -18.77 -33.76
CA LEU A 623 -11.30 -17.80 -34.22
C LEU A 623 -10.03 -17.75 -33.38
N GLY A 624 -9.91 -18.55 -32.30
CA GLY A 624 -8.78 -18.60 -31.41
C GLY A 624 -8.94 -17.74 -30.12
N GLY A 625 -10.19 -17.37 -29.80
CA GLY A 625 -10.56 -16.66 -28.58
C GLY A 625 -10.04 -15.21 -28.48
N LEU A 626 -9.97 -14.65 -27.28
CA LEU A 626 -9.53 -13.28 -27.07
C LEU A 626 -8.02 -13.12 -27.35
N HIS A 627 -7.65 -12.09 -28.12
CA HIS A 627 -6.28 -11.67 -28.35
C HIS A 627 -5.92 -10.50 -27.42
N VAL A 628 -4.93 -10.68 -26.56
CA VAL A 628 -4.45 -9.66 -25.62
C VAL A 628 -3.14 -9.08 -26.10
N ILE A 629 -3.08 -7.76 -26.25
CA ILE A 629 -1.89 -7.01 -26.63
C ILE A 629 -1.44 -6.17 -25.42
N GLY A 630 -0.20 -6.37 -24.97
CA GLY A 630 0.45 -5.48 -24.01
C GLY A 630 1.30 -4.43 -24.72
N THR A 631 1.12 -3.16 -24.42
CA THR A 631 1.88 -2.07 -25.07
C THR A 631 3.25 -1.85 -24.47
N GLU A 632 3.45 -2.31 -23.23
CA GLU A 632 4.71 -2.21 -22.47
C GLU A 632 4.74 -3.31 -21.40
N ARG A 633 5.92 -3.54 -20.83
CA ARG A 633 6.06 -4.30 -19.60
C ARG A 633 5.80 -3.38 -18.39
N HIS A 634 5.11 -3.91 -17.41
CA HIS A 634 4.84 -3.22 -16.15
C HIS A 634 6.02 -3.35 -15.18
N GLU A 635 6.05 -2.52 -14.14
CA GLU A 635 7.08 -2.56 -13.11
C GLU A 635 7.19 -3.92 -12.39
N ALA A 636 6.07 -4.61 -12.23
CA ALA A 636 6.02 -5.94 -11.62
C ALA A 636 5.57 -7.01 -12.63
N ARG A 637 6.27 -8.15 -12.65
CA ARG A 637 5.98 -9.29 -13.54
C ARG A 637 4.56 -9.82 -13.37
N ARG A 638 4.04 -9.80 -12.14
CA ARG A 638 2.67 -10.26 -11.85
C ARG A 638 1.60 -9.45 -12.59
N ILE A 639 1.81 -8.15 -12.81
CA ILE A 639 0.86 -7.31 -13.57
C ILE A 639 0.81 -7.77 -15.04
N ASP A 640 1.96 -8.10 -15.62
CA ASP A 640 2.02 -8.68 -16.96
C ASP A 640 1.28 -10.02 -17.04
N LEU A 641 1.43 -10.87 -16.01
CA LEU A 641 0.73 -12.16 -15.91
C LEU A 641 -0.79 -11.97 -15.76
N GLN A 642 -1.22 -10.96 -14.98
CA GLN A 642 -2.64 -10.63 -14.86
C GLN A 642 -3.24 -10.13 -16.18
N LEU A 643 -2.50 -9.33 -16.96
CA LEU A 643 -2.93 -8.92 -18.28
C LEU A 643 -3.02 -10.14 -19.22
N ARG A 644 -2.01 -11.01 -19.25
CA ARG A 644 -2.05 -12.28 -20.01
C ARG A 644 -3.24 -13.17 -19.60
N GLY A 645 -3.54 -13.20 -18.28
CA GLY A 645 -4.64 -13.96 -17.69
C GLY A 645 -6.05 -13.48 -18.08
N ARG A 646 -6.18 -12.39 -18.85
CA ARG A 646 -7.47 -11.95 -19.39
C ARG A 646 -8.02 -12.86 -20.46
N CYS A 647 -7.18 -13.66 -21.15
CA CYS A 647 -7.57 -14.66 -22.16
C CYS A 647 -7.16 -16.07 -21.74
N GLY A 648 -7.71 -17.07 -22.43
CA GLY A 648 -7.42 -18.49 -22.17
C GLY A 648 -8.00 -19.00 -20.86
N ARG A 649 -9.23 -18.65 -20.51
CA ARG A 649 -9.91 -18.99 -19.26
C ARG A 649 -10.71 -20.27 -19.41
N GLN A 650 -10.74 -21.10 -18.37
CA GLN A 650 -11.51 -22.37 -18.34
C GLN A 650 -11.30 -23.27 -19.58
N GLY A 651 -10.06 -23.31 -20.10
CA GLY A 651 -9.71 -24.09 -21.30
C GLY A 651 -10.14 -23.47 -22.63
N ASP A 652 -10.64 -22.22 -22.63
CA ASP A 652 -10.90 -21.49 -23.87
C ASP A 652 -9.58 -21.12 -24.58
N PRO A 653 -9.57 -21.09 -25.91
CA PRO A 653 -8.43 -20.60 -26.66
C PRO A 653 -8.19 -19.11 -26.41
N GLY A 654 -6.98 -18.67 -26.62
CA GLY A 654 -6.59 -17.28 -26.45
C GLY A 654 -5.15 -17.04 -26.86
N SER A 655 -4.74 -15.79 -27.02
CA SER A 655 -3.33 -15.47 -27.22
C SER A 655 -2.96 -14.13 -26.58
N SER A 656 -1.70 -14.00 -26.15
CA SER A 656 -1.19 -12.78 -25.54
C SER A 656 0.19 -12.43 -26.07
N LYS A 657 0.37 -11.20 -26.57
CA LYS A 657 1.61 -10.69 -27.16
C LYS A 657 1.95 -9.32 -26.63
N PHE A 658 3.23 -9.08 -26.28
CA PHE A 658 3.72 -7.77 -25.87
C PHE A 658 4.50 -7.11 -26.99
N PHE A 659 4.26 -5.79 -27.16
CA PHE A 659 4.98 -4.91 -28.05
C PHE A 659 5.77 -3.92 -27.23
N LEU A 660 7.09 -3.94 -27.36
CA LEU A 660 8.00 -3.18 -26.50
C LEU A 660 8.86 -2.25 -27.36
N SER A 661 9.32 -1.15 -26.74
CA SER A 661 10.29 -0.23 -27.35
C SER A 661 11.48 -0.05 -26.42
N LEU A 662 12.66 0.24 -27.00
CA LEU A 662 13.83 0.67 -26.25
C LEU A 662 13.65 2.06 -25.59
N GLU A 663 12.61 2.78 -26.01
CA GLU A 663 12.24 4.10 -25.45
C GLU A 663 11.22 3.98 -24.30
N ASP A 664 10.63 2.80 -24.07
CA ASP A 664 9.72 2.56 -22.93
C ASP A 664 10.45 2.80 -21.61
N ASP A 665 9.74 3.29 -20.59
CA ASP A 665 10.34 3.77 -19.34
C ASP A 665 11.24 2.73 -18.66
N ILE A 666 10.80 1.48 -18.55
CA ILE A 666 11.63 0.40 -17.99
C ILE A 666 12.92 0.19 -18.79
N MET A 667 12.81 0.24 -20.12
CA MET A 667 13.97 0.05 -20.99
C MET A 667 14.90 1.25 -20.90
N ARG A 668 14.37 2.47 -20.89
CA ARG A 668 15.12 3.72 -20.75
C ARG A 668 15.93 3.78 -19.45
N ILE A 669 15.29 3.39 -18.34
CA ILE A 669 15.88 3.49 -16.99
C ILE A 669 16.91 2.35 -16.74
N PHE A 670 16.63 1.13 -17.16
CA PHE A 670 17.40 -0.06 -16.77
C PHE A 670 18.26 -0.68 -17.88
N ALA A 671 17.89 -0.54 -19.16
CA ALA A 671 18.65 -1.13 -20.26
C ALA A 671 19.87 -0.30 -20.70
N GLY A 672 19.86 1.01 -20.45
CA GLY A 672 20.97 1.93 -20.78
C GLY A 672 21.23 2.13 -22.26
N PRO A 673 21.99 3.19 -22.64
CA PRO A 673 22.27 3.55 -24.04
C PRO A 673 23.08 2.50 -24.82
N TRP A 674 23.76 1.60 -24.14
CA TRP A 674 24.60 0.58 -24.74
C TRP A 674 23.81 -0.50 -25.50
N VAL A 675 22.57 -0.84 -25.06
CA VAL A 675 21.70 -1.80 -25.75
C VAL A 675 21.39 -1.31 -27.16
N LYS A 676 21.03 -0.06 -27.30
CA LYS A 676 20.78 0.57 -28.60
C LYS A 676 22.02 0.49 -29.52
N LYS A 677 23.21 0.74 -28.96
CA LYS A 677 24.48 0.65 -29.72
C LYS A 677 24.79 -0.78 -30.19
N ILE A 678 24.59 -1.80 -29.32
CA ILE A 678 24.85 -3.20 -29.68
C ILE A 678 23.87 -3.65 -30.79
N LEU A 679 22.61 -3.33 -30.66
CA LEU A 679 21.60 -3.71 -31.63
C LEU A 679 21.82 -3.03 -32.98
N GLN A 680 22.23 -1.76 -33.00
CA GLN A 680 22.60 -1.05 -34.21
C GLN A 680 23.86 -1.66 -34.86
N SER A 681 24.84 -2.08 -34.07
CA SER A 681 26.05 -2.74 -34.60
C SER A 681 25.78 -4.15 -35.13
N ALA A 682 24.67 -4.78 -34.71
CA ALA A 682 24.19 -6.06 -35.22
C ALA A 682 23.37 -5.96 -36.51
N GLY A 683 23.26 -4.77 -37.12
CA GLY A 683 22.59 -4.55 -38.41
C GLY A 683 21.07 -4.39 -38.31
N TRP A 684 20.54 -4.07 -37.11
CA TRP A 684 19.10 -3.87 -36.93
C TRP A 684 18.58 -2.60 -37.62
N GLN A 685 17.53 -2.77 -38.42
CA GLN A 685 16.90 -1.68 -39.14
C GLN A 685 15.71 -1.09 -38.36
N GLU A 686 15.48 0.21 -38.52
CA GLU A 686 14.35 0.89 -37.94
C GLU A 686 13.03 0.33 -38.51
N GLY A 687 12.15 -0.17 -37.63
CA GLY A 687 10.87 -0.78 -38.03
C GLY A 687 10.82 -2.31 -37.98
N GLU A 688 11.95 -3.00 -37.88
CA GLU A 688 11.94 -4.45 -37.70
C GLU A 688 11.80 -4.83 -36.22
N ALA A 689 10.96 -5.85 -35.94
CA ALA A 689 10.81 -6.40 -34.60
C ALA A 689 11.94 -7.37 -34.26
N ILE A 690 12.59 -7.22 -33.14
CA ILE A 690 13.50 -8.21 -32.60
C ILE A 690 12.73 -9.16 -31.68
N GLN A 691 12.92 -10.45 -31.91
CA GLN A 691 12.52 -11.51 -30.99
C GLN A 691 13.79 -12.12 -30.39
N SER A 692 14.19 -11.66 -29.22
CA SER A 692 15.42 -12.10 -28.55
C SER A 692 15.16 -12.50 -27.12
N SER A 693 15.39 -13.75 -26.81
CA SER A 693 15.30 -14.29 -25.45
C SER A 693 16.31 -13.62 -24.48
N MET A 694 17.41 -13.07 -25.03
CA MET A 694 18.39 -12.33 -24.22
C MET A 694 17.81 -11.00 -23.74
N VAL A 695 17.11 -10.27 -24.60
CA VAL A 695 16.47 -8.98 -24.24
C VAL A 695 15.34 -9.23 -23.27
N SER A 696 14.48 -10.24 -23.50
CA SER A 696 13.40 -10.60 -22.57
C SER A 696 13.93 -10.91 -21.16
N ARG A 697 15.02 -11.67 -21.02
CA ARG A 697 15.66 -11.95 -19.72
C ARG A 697 16.21 -10.68 -19.03
N ARG A 698 16.71 -9.71 -19.83
CA ARG A 698 17.17 -8.43 -19.26
C ARG A 698 16.03 -7.59 -18.72
N ILE A 699 14.89 -7.59 -19.43
CA ILE A 699 13.67 -6.91 -18.95
C ILE A 699 13.17 -7.56 -17.66
N GLU A 700 13.10 -8.88 -17.59
CA GLU A 700 12.75 -9.61 -16.37
C GLU A 700 13.70 -9.28 -15.20
N GLY A 701 15.01 -9.19 -15.49
CA GLY A 701 16.01 -8.77 -14.51
C GLY A 701 15.82 -7.33 -14.03
N ALA A 702 15.36 -6.43 -14.90
CA ALA A 702 15.01 -5.06 -14.54
C ALA A 702 13.77 -5.01 -13.65
N GLN A 703 12.70 -5.72 -14.04
CA GLN A 703 11.49 -5.85 -13.24
C GLN A 703 11.80 -6.40 -11.84
N LYS A 704 12.62 -7.43 -11.72
CA LYS A 704 13.03 -8.00 -10.44
C LYS A 704 13.73 -6.96 -9.53
N LYS A 705 14.60 -6.11 -10.08
CA LYS A 705 15.23 -5.03 -9.32
C LYS A 705 14.24 -3.98 -8.83
N ILE A 706 13.21 -3.68 -9.62
CA ILE A 706 12.13 -2.76 -9.22
C ILE A 706 11.30 -3.41 -8.09
N GLU A 707 10.94 -4.68 -8.25
CA GLU A 707 10.23 -5.45 -7.22
C GLU A 707 11.01 -5.48 -5.89
N GLU A 708 12.32 -5.76 -5.93
CA GLU A 708 13.21 -5.74 -4.76
C GLU A 708 13.26 -4.36 -4.09
N ARG A 709 13.37 -3.27 -4.88
CA ARG A 709 13.36 -1.90 -4.35
C ARG A 709 12.01 -1.57 -3.69
N ASN A 710 10.92 -1.91 -4.34
CA ASN A 710 9.58 -1.69 -3.80
C ASN A 710 9.35 -2.48 -2.51
N PHE A 711 9.89 -3.69 -2.43
CA PHE A 711 9.91 -4.48 -1.20
C PHE A 711 10.65 -3.77 -0.05
N GLU A 712 11.84 -3.21 -0.31
CA GLU A 712 12.58 -2.45 0.71
C GLU A 712 11.81 -1.21 1.18
N ILE A 713 11.12 -0.49 0.30
CA ILE A 713 10.26 0.63 0.68
C ILE A 713 9.14 0.17 1.63
N ARG A 714 8.44 -0.93 1.31
CA ARG A 714 7.36 -1.47 2.16
C ARG A 714 7.90 -1.98 3.49
N LYS A 715 9.06 -2.61 3.49
CA LYS A 715 9.73 -3.10 4.69
C LYS A 715 10.11 -1.95 5.62
N ASN A 716 10.73 -0.90 5.09
CA ASN A 716 11.08 0.29 5.87
C ASN A 716 9.84 0.96 6.47
N LEU A 717 8.77 1.10 5.68
CA LEU A 717 7.50 1.63 6.18
C LEU A 717 6.97 0.82 7.38
N LEU A 718 7.03 -0.50 7.28
CA LEU A 718 6.59 -1.38 8.37
C LEU A 718 7.49 -1.24 9.60
N GLU A 719 8.81 -1.20 9.45
CA GLU A 719 9.77 -1.07 10.53
C GLU A 719 9.60 0.27 11.29
N TYR A 720 9.34 1.37 10.56
CA TYR A 720 9.01 2.66 11.19
C TYR A 720 7.66 2.64 11.92
N ASP A 721 6.64 2.00 11.36
CA ASP A 721 5.32 1.91 12.01
C ASP A 721 5.29 0.91 13.17
N GLU A 722 6.28 0.03 13.33
CA GLU A 722 6.28 -0.97 14.40
C GLU A 722 6.32 -0.34 15.80
N ILE A 723 7.09 0.73 15.96
CA ILE A 723 7.13 1.50 17.22
C ILE A 723 5.76 2.14 17.49
N ASN A 724 5.18 2.78 16.48
CA ASN A 724 3.85 3.37 16.57
C ASN A 724 2.78 2.31 16.85
N ASP A 725 2.92 1.10 16.32
CA ASP A 725 1.97 0.01 16.51
C ASP A 725 1.94 -0.47 17.97
N VAL A 726 3.10 -0.58 18.62
CA VAL A 726 3.17 -0.90 20.05
C VAL A 726 2.45 0.14 20.89
N GLN A 727 2.68 1.43 20.61
CA GLN A 727 2.02 2.52 21.30
C GLN A 727 0.50 2.53 21.03
N ARG A 728 0.12 2.38 19.77
CA ARG A 728 -1.28 2.32 19.31
C ARG A 728 -2.04 1.22 20.03
N LYS A 729 -1.50 -0.01 20.05
CA LYS A 729 -2.12 -1.15 20.74
C LYS A 729 -2.37 -0.87 22.20
N LYS A 730 -1.36 -0.40 22.94
CA LYS A 730 -1.52 -0.08 24.37
C LYS A 730 -2.59 0.98 24.61
N ILE A 731 -2.55 2.10 23.86
CA ILE A 731 -3.53 3.17 24.03
C ILE A 731 -4.94 2.71 23.68
N TYR A 732 -5.08 1.94 22.58
CA TYR A 732 -6.39 1.45 22.13
C TYR A 732 -6.95 0.37 23.07
N GLU A 733 -6.10 -0.48 23.67
CA GLU A 733 -6.49 -1.45 24.69
C GLU A 733 -7.02 -0.74 25.95
N TYR A 734 -6.31 0.26 26.46
CA TYR A 734 -6.79 1.05 27.59
C TYR A 734 -8.10 1.77 27.26
N ARG A 735 -8.17 2.37 26.08
CA ARG A 735 -9.38 3.03 25.62
C ARG A 735 -10.57 2.07 25.56
N GLN A 736 -10.38 0.88 24.97
CA GLN A 736 -11.43 -0.12 24.84
C GLN A 736 -11.87 -0.67 26.20
N ALA A 737 -10.95 -0.88 27.12
CA ALA A 737 -11.27 -1.29 28.48
C ALA A 737 -12.19 -0.26 29.17
N ILE A 738 -11.90 1.03 29.01
CA ILE A 738 -12.74 2.12 29.54
C ILE A 738 -14.13 2.12 28.88
N LEU A 739 -14.19 2.01 27.56
CA LEU A 739 -15.45 2.00 26.80
C LEU A 739 -16.32 0.78 27.18
N ASN A 740 -15.72 -0.36 27.42
CA ASN A 740 -16.41 -1.59 27.84
C ASN A 740 -16.87 -1.56 29.31
N GLY A 741 -16.59 -0.48 30.04
CA GLY A 741 -16.99 -0.33 31.43
C GLY A 741 -16.17 -1.15 32.43
N THR A 742 -14.95 -1.56 32.05
CA THR A 742 -14.00 -2.19 32.97
C THR A 742 -13.75 -1.24 34.15
N ASN A 743 -13.54 -1.79 35.34
CA ASN A 743 -13.31 -1.01 36.54
C ASN A 743 -12.03 -0.15 36.39
N CYS A 744 -12.20 1.08 35.92
CA CYS A 744 -11.10 2.02 35.67
C CYS A 744 -10.31 2.35 36.92
N ARG A 745 -10.88 2.09 38.12
CA ARG A 745 -10.23 2.33 39.39
C ARG A 745 -8.94 1.53 39.54
N GLU A 746 -9.00 0.21 39.30
CA GLU A 746 -7.80 -0.65 39.36
C GLU A 746 -6.72 -0.20 38.40
N LEU A 747 -7.09 0.09 37.16
CA LEU A 747 -6.19 0.60 36.16
C LEU A 747 -5.53 1.93 36.56
N LEU A 748 -6.31 2.86 37.13
CA LEU A 748 -5.79 4.15 37.59
C LEU A 748 -4.87 4.01 38.81
N LEU A 749 -5.19 3.09 39.73
CA LEU A 749 -4.33 2.81 40.87
C LEU A 749 -3.00 2.18 40.44
N GLU A 750 -2.99 1.25 39.49
CA GLU A 750 -1.75 0.70 38.88
C GLU A 750 -0.93 1.80 38.20
N MET A 751 -1.57 2.72 37.47
CA MET A 751 -0.89 3.86 36.88
C MET A 751 -0.29 4.82 37.91
N ILE A 752 -1.01 5.07 39.01
CA ILE A 752 -0.50 5.87 40.12
C ILE A 752 0.73 5.19 40.71
N GLU A 753 0.63 3.90 41.04
CA GLU A 753 1.74 3.13 41.61
C GLU A 753 2.98 3.17 40.72
N GLN A 754 2.81 2.90 39.42
CA GLN A 754 3.89 2.93 38.45
C GLN A 754 4.52 4.33 38.30
N GLN A 755 3.69 5.39 38.23
CA GLN A 755 4.19 6.76 38.12
C GLN A 755 4.94 7.20 39.35
N VAL A 756 4.42 6.88 40.53
CA VAL A 756 5.08 7.19 41.82
C VAL A 756 6.38 6.39 41.92
N GLY A 757 6.38 5.09 41.59
CA GLY A 757 7.57 4.26 41.64
C GLY A 757 8.70 4.82 40.78
N ASN A 758 8.43 5.12 39.51
CA ASN A 758 9.41 5.68 38.57
C ASN A 758 9.94 7.04 39.04
N ALA A 759 9.05 7.90 39.56
CA ALA A 759 9.42 9.22 40.07
C ALA A 759 10.31 9.13 41.34
N MET A 760 9.97 8.22 42.25
CA MET A 760 10.73 8.07 43.52
C MET A 760 12.09 7.41 43.25
N GLU A 761 12.17 6.42 42.33
CA GLU A 761 13.47 5.88 41.90
C GLU A 761 14.38 6.97 41.33
N SER A 762 13.83 7.87 40.53
CA SER A 762 14.59 8.97 39.94
C SER A 762 15.02 9.98 40.98
N TYR A 763 14.06 10.57 41.74
CA TYR A 763 14.35 11.66 42.65
C TYR A 763 15.20 11.26 43.86
N LEU A 764 14.98 10.05 44.38
CA LEU A 764 15.70 9.54 45.54
C LEU A 764 16.95 8.77 45.19
N SER A 765 17.32 8.73 43.90
CA SER A 765 18.62 8.22 43.49
C SER A 765 19.76 9.03 44.10
N SER A 766 20.79 8.34 44.55
CA SER A 766 22.01 8.99 45.07
C SER A 766 22.74 9.87 44.05
N THR A 767 22.37 9.72 42.77
CA THR A 767 22.96 10.49 41.65
C THR A 767 22.09 11.68 41.22
N PHE A 768 20.85 11.78 41.68
CA PHE A 768 19.88 12.77 41.19
C PHE A 768 20.39 14.22 41.29
N GLY A 769 20.99 14.63 42.39
CA GLY A 769 21.52 15.97 42.53
C GLY A 769 22.64 16.27 41.55
N ALA A 770 23.59 15.33 41.44
CA ALA A 770 24.69 15.45 40.50
C ALA A 770 24.25 15.46 39.03
N GLU A 771 23.27 14.64 38.67
CA GLU A 771 22.67 14.61 37.33
C GLU A 771 21.90 15.88 37.02
N SER A 772 21.12 16.37 37.98
CA SER A 772 20.37 17.62 37.85
C SER A 772 21.30 18.82 37.69
N PHE A 773 22.40 18.86 38.45
CA PHE A 773 23.40 19.91 38.32
C PHE A 773 24.13 19.81 36.97
N ALA A 774 24.50 18.61 36.53
CA ALA A 774 25.09 18.40 35.22
C ALA A 774 24.18 18.90 34.10
N ALA A 775 22.89 18.59 34.15
CA ALA A 775 21.91 19.04 33.14
C ALA A 775 21.78 20.57 33.13
N TYR A 776 21.69 21.19 34.31
CA TYR A 776 21.66 22.64 34.46
C TYR A 776 22.95 23.30 33.93
N ALA A 777 24.11 22.86 34.41
CA ALA A 777 25.39 23.40 34.00
C ALA A 777 25.69 23.21 32.52
N SER A 778 25.26 22.06 31.92
CA SER A 778 25.34 21.83 30.50
C SER A 778 24.56 22.85 29.68
N GLY A 779 23.36 23.23 30.15
CA GLY A 779 22.54 24.28 29.54
C GLY A 779 23.20 25.63 29.57
N GLU A 780 23.67 26.06 30.77
CA GLU A 780 24.30 27.38 31.00
C GLU A 780 25.63 27.52 30.26
N LEU A 781 26.47 26.46 30.28
CA LEU A 781 27.79 26.47 29.64
C LEU A 781 27.75 26.02 28.18
N SER A 782 26.60 25.60 27.67
CA SER A 782 26.42 25.00 26.35
C SER A 782 27.43 23.87 26.05
N THR A 783 27.74 23.05 27.05
CA THR A 783 28.75 22.02 27.05
C THR A 783 28.17 20.72 27.61
N PRO A 784 28.26 19.53 26.95
CA PRO A 784 27.73 18.30 27.51
C PRO A 784 28.53 17.87 28.75
N LEU A 785 27.86 17.86 29.92
CA LEU A 785 28.45 17.46 31.19
C LEU A 785 27.72 16.21 31.71
N GLU A 786 28.46 15.29 32.31
CA GLU A 786 27.88 14.05 32.83
C GLU A 786 27.77 14.12 34.38
N GLY A 787 26.65 13.65 34.92
CA GLY A 787 26.39 13.65 36.37
C GLY A 787 27.47 12.94 37.21
N LYS A 788 28.16 11.95 36.62
CA LYS A 788 29.26 11.25 37.30
C LYS A 788 30.42 12.15 37.73
N MET A 789 30.59 13.30 37.06
CA MET A 789 31.68 14.27 37.34
C MET A 789 31.42 15.05 38.66
N PHE A 790 30.16 15.09 39.10
CA PHE A 790 29.75 15.91 40.25
C PHE A 790 29.32 15.10 41.46
N ARG A 791 29.55 13.79 41.46
CA ARG A 791 29.17 12.90 42.56
C ARG A 791 30.00 13.20 43.83
N GLY A 792 29.32 13.61 44.87
CA GLY A 792 29.97 13.88 46.16
C GLY A 792 30.72 15.21 46.24
N GLU A 793 30.65 16.01 45.17
CA GLU A 793 31.31 17.33 45.15
C GLU A 793 30.43 18.39 45.78
N ASP A 794 31.09 19.35 46.46
CA ASP A 794 30.40 20.54 46.90
C ASP A 794 30.19 21.52 45.70
N PHE A 795 29.35 22.53 45.91
CA PHE A 795 29.01 23.46 44.83
C PHE A 795 30.25 24.17 44.24
N ASN A 796 31.22 24.55 45.06
CA ASN A 796 32.40 25.26 44.59
C ASN A 796 33.28 24.35 43.72
N SER A 797 33.49 23.11 44.18
CA SER A 797 34.20 22.09 43.42
C SER A 797 33.49 21.74 42.11
N ALA A 798 32.17 21.51 42.18
CA ALA A 798 31.35 21.21 41.02
C ALA A 798 31.33 22.35 39.99
N LYS A 799 31.27 23.59 40.45
CA LYS A 799 31.37 24.75 39.56
C LYS A 799 32.71 24.81 38.84
N MET A 800 33.84 24.59 39.59
CA MET A 800 35.17 24.55 38.97
C MET A 800 35.28 23.42 37.92
N ILE A 801 34.84 22.22 38.26
CA ILE A 801 34.86 21.08 37.35
C ILE A 801 34.05 21.40 36.07
N ALA A 802 32.86 21.96 36.20
CA ALA A 802 32.00 22.31 35.07
C ALA A 802 32.64 23.38 34.19
N GLN A 803 33.26 24.42 34.78
CA GLN A 803 33.95 25.45 34.03
C GLN A 803 35.22 24.94 33.35
N ASP A 804 36.03 24.10 34.02
CA ASP A 804 37.23 23.49 33.45
C ASP A 804 36.91 22.59 32.28
N GLU A 805 35.83 21.81 32.39
CA GLU A 805 35.42 20.94 31.27
C GLU A 805 34.87 21.75 30.08
N ALA A 806 34.14 22.83 30.37
CA ALA A 806 33.69 23.75 29.33
C ALA A 806 34.87 24.46 28.64
N GLU A 807 35.92 24.81 29.38
CA GLU A 807 37.16 25.37 28.81
C GLU A 807 37.87 24.37 27.92
N ARG A 808 37.96 23.07 28.31
CA ARG A 808 38.57 21.99 27.48
C ARG A 808 37.77 21.76 26.22
N THR A 809 36.45 21.71 26.34
CA THR A 809 35.55 21.55 25.20
C THR A 809 35.71 22.73 24.24
N ALA A 810 35.77 23.94 24.79
CA ALA A 810 35.97 25.15 23.97
C ALA A 810 37.31 25.13 23.23
N GLU A 811 38.38 24.67 23.86
CA GLU A 811 39.69 24.49 23.19
C GLU A 811 39.63 23.51 22.04
N THR A 812 38.98 22.37 22.24
CA THR A 812 38.78 21.34 21.19
C THR A 812 37.91 21.87 20.05
N ASP A 813 36.81 22.54 20.36
CA ASP A 813 35.89 23.11 19.38
C ASP A 813 36.61 24.19 18.52
N ILE A 814 37.37 25.07 19.20
CA ILE A 814 38.16 26.13 18.51
C ILE A 814 39.18 25.54 17.57
N LEU A 815 39.94 24.53 17.99
CA LEU A 815 40.91 23.87 17.13
C LEU A 815 40.23 23.22 15.92
N SER A 816 39.15 22.51 16.12
CA SER A 816 38.40 21.89 15.03
C SER A 816 37.85 22.91 14.03
N GLU A 817 37.30 24.00 14.51
CA GLU A 817 36.73 25.06 13.64
C GLU A 817 37.80 25.85 12.90
N ILE A 818 38.98 26.06 13.52
CA ILE A 818 40.14 26.66 12.85
C ILE A 818 40.61 25.78 11.71
N ASP A 819 40.74 24.45 11.94
CA ASP A 819 41.14 23.51 10.90
C ASP A 819 40.17 23.46 9.72
N GLN A 820 38.86 23.58 10.00
CA GLN A 820 37.82 23.56 8.98
C GLN A 820 37.71 24.86 8.19
N ASN A 821 37.79 26.01 8.86
CA ASN A 821 37.55 27.32 8.25
C ASN A 821 38.82 28.05 7.80
N LEU A 822 39.98 27.70 8.35
CA LEU A 822 41.27 28.31 8.08
C LEU A 822 42.35 27.23 7.88
N PRO A 823 42.27 26.32 6.92
CA PRO A 823 43.21 25.22 6.72
C PRO A 823 44.64 25.75 6.41
N ASP A 824 45.67 24.98 6.82
CA ASP A 824 47.05 25.41 6.74
C ASP A 824 47.56 25.60 5.31
N ASP A 825 47.05 24.88 4.36
CA ASP A 825 47.58 24.78 3.00
C ASP A 825 46.93 25.76 1.97
N GLU A 826 45.81 26.45 2.27
CA GLU A 826 45.06 27.25 1.28
C GLU A 826 44.54 28.59 1.85
N GLU A 827 45.44 29.62 1.94
CA GLU A 827 45.06 30.97 2.41
C GLU A 827 43.89 31.61 1.62
N ALA A 828 43.70 31.21 0.36
CA ALA A 828 42.64 31.74 -0.50
C ALA A 828 41.22 31.27 -0.09
N GLU A 829 41.13 30.21 0.67
CA GLU A 829 39.86 29.62 1.12
C GLU A 829 39.50 29.98 2.56
N TRP A 830 40.28 30.78 3.26
CA TRP A 830 40.06 31.14 4.64
C TRP A 830 38.76 31.93 4.88
N ASN A 831 37.89 31.35 5.72
CA ASN A 831 36.56 31.92 6.04
C ASN A 831 36.56 32.57 7.42
N TRP A 832 37.18 33.75 7.53
CA TRP A 832 37.22 34.53 8.78
C TRP A 832 35.87 34.91 9.34
N ARG A 833 34.86 35.04 8.49
CA ARG A 833 33.49 35.36 8.90
C ARG A 833 32.87 34.20 9.64
N ALA A 834 33.01 32.97 9.14
CA ALA A 834 32.51 31.76 9.83
C ALA A 834 33.13 31.62 11.21
N MET A 835 34.44 31.90 11.36
CA MET A 835 35.11 31.89 12.65
C MET A 835 34.55 32.94 13.62
N ALA A 836 34.30 34.18 13.16
CA ALA A 836 33.67 35.21 13.99
C ALA A 836 32.24 34.82 14.42
N ASP A 837 31.45 34.30 13.48
CA ASP A 837 30.09 33.89 13.72
C ASP A 837 30.03 32.68 14.68
N PHE A 838 30.98 31.73 14.58
CA PHE A 838 31.12 30.62 15.51
C PHE A 838 31.41 31.13 16.94
N ALA A 839 32.45 31.93 17.08
CA ALA A 839 32.87 32.47 18.39
C ALA A 839 31.78 33.33 19.07
N ASN A 840 31.06 34.10 18.23
CA ASN A 840 29.96 34.94 18.74
C ASN A 840 28.74 34.12 19.14
N ARG A 841 28.37 33.11 18.41
CA ARG A 841 27.24 32.21 18.74
C ARG A 841 27.53 31.38 19.97
N ARG A 842 28.77 30.90 20.12
CA ARG A 842 29.12 29.99 21.22
C ARG A 842 29.37 30.72 22.56
N TRP A 843 30.07 31.85 22.51
CA TRP A 843 30.52 32.57 23.73
C TRP A 843 30.13 34.05 23.79
N GLN A 844 29.33 34.57 22.87
CA GLN A 844 28.83 35.96 22.80
C GLN A 844 29.96 37.03 22.84
N LEU A 845 31.04 36.78 22.14
CA LEU A 845 32.27 37.57 22.22
C LEU A 845 32.22 38.89 21.46
N ASN A 846 31.25 39.11 20.62
CA ASN A 846 31.07 40.28 19.75
C ASN A 846 32.31 40.57 18.87
N LEU A 847 32.95 39.55 18.35
CA LEU A 847 34.08 39.62 17.45
C LEU A 847 33.66 39.85 16.00
N ASN A 848 34.44 40.56 15.22
CA ASN A 848 34.22 40.69 13.78
C ASN A 848 35.43 40.20 12.98
N GLU A 849 35.18 39.92 11.70
CA GLU A 849 36.21 39.44 10.74
C GLU A 849 37.51 40.28 10.74
N SER A 850 37.35 41.60 10.81
CA SER A 850 38.52 42.50 10.81
C SER A 850 39.37 42.37 12.06
N GLN A 851 38.81 42.08 13.18
CA GLN A 851 39.52 41.83 14.45
C GLN A 851 40.31 40.53 14.39
N LEU A 852 39.67 39.44 13.89
CA LEU A 852 40.34 38.15 13.74
C LEU A 852 41.49 38.21 12.75
N LYS A 853 41.29 38.87 11.62
CA LYS A 853 42.37 39.09 10.62
C LYS A 853 43.58 39.86 11.18
N LYS A 854 43.38 40.81 12.10
CA LYS A 854 44.49 41.52 12.75
C LYS A 854 45.29 40.65 13.73
N VAL A 855 44.66 39.71 14.36
CA VAL A 855 45.33 38.72 15.21
C VAL A 855 46.20 37.78 14.37
N GLY A 856 45.70 37.41 13.21
CA GLY A 856 46.39 36.47 12.32
C GLY A 856 46.19 34.99 12.76
N ARG A 857 46.28 34.07 11.78
CA ARG A 857 45.96 32.66 12.00
C ARG A 857 46.82 32.02 13.11
N ASN A 858 48.08 32.36 13.19
CA ASN A 858 49.05 31.75 14.12
C ASN A 858 48.76 32.08 15.62
N GLU A 859 48.18 33.24 15.92
CA GLU A 859 47.85 33.68 17.27
C GLU A 859 46.37 33.53 17.56
N LEU A 860 45.55 33.14 16.52
CA LEU A 860 44.10 33.07 16.64
C LEU A 860 43.62 32.05 17.66
N THR A 861 44.29 30.92 17.77
CA THR A 861 43.95 29.84 18.69
C THR A 861 44.04 30.34 20.14
N GLU A 862 45.21 30.89 20.52
CA GLU A 862 45.40 31.39 21.87
C GLU A 862 44.46 32.55 22.18
N PHE A 863 44.25 33.46 21.23
CA PHE A 863 43.33 34.59 21.39
C PHE A 863 41.90 34.14 21.62
N LEU A 864 41.38 33.17 20.83
CA LEU A 864 40.01 32.69 21.01
C LEU A 864 39.84 31.87 22.28
N ILE A 865 40.83 31.05 22.65
CA ILE A 865 40.80 30.32 23.93
C ILE A 865 40.77 31.27 25.10
N GLU A 866 41.60 32.34 25.13
CA GLU A 866 41.59 33.34 26.19
C GLU A 866 40.22 34.04 26.28
N LYS A 867 39.63 34.40 25.14
CA LYS A 867 38.33 35.06 25.10
C LYS A 867 37.20 34.14 25.54
N ALA A 868 37.20 32.87 25.06
CA ALA A 868 36.22 31.86 25.47
C ALA A 868 36.31 31.60 26.96
N ARG A 869 37.52 31.39 27.50
CA ARG A 869 37.76 31.22 28.95
C ARG A 869 37.21 32.38 29.76
N GLY A 870 37.52 33.63 29.33
CA GLY A 870 37.02 34.83 30.02
C GLY A 870 35.49 34.98 29.95
N SER A 871 34.81 34.39 28.97
CA SER A 871 33.35 34.33 28.88
C SER A 871 32.78 33.21 29.75
N ILE A 872 33.35 31.99 29.69
CA ILE A 872 32.92 30.84 30.49
C ILE A 872 32.99 31.13 31.97
N GLN A 873 34.09 31.76 32.46
CA GLN A 873 34.27 32.11 33.85
C GLN A 873 33.29 33.16 34.39
N LYS A 874 32.70 33.98 33.50
CA LYS A 874 31.66 34.96 33.86
C LYS A 874 30.27 34.39 33.99
N ILE A 875 30.04 33.16 33.47
CA ILE A 875 28.76 32.51 33.56
C ILE A 875 28.52 32.10 35.01
N GLY A 876 27.46 32.66 35.60
CA GLY A 876 27.07 32.35 36.98
C GLY A 876 26.32 31.03 37.05
N LEU A 877 26.81 30.09 37.84
CA LEU A 877 26.14 28.81 38.13
C LEU A 877 25.45 28.79 39.51
N GLU A 878 25.25 29.96 40.14
CA GLU A 878 24.78 30.09 41.53
C GLU A 878 23.37 29.47 41.73
N GLU A 879 22.51 29.50 40.74
CA GLU A 879 21.17 28.89 40.82
C GLU A 879 21.27 27.36 40.91
N GLY A 880 22.32 26.76 40.36
CA GLY A 880 22.60 25.33 40.44
C GLY A 880 22.99 24.83 41.84
N LYS A 881 23.32 25.76 42.80
CA LYS A 881 23.71 25.40 44.14
C LYS A 881 22.66 24.56 44.86
N GLN A 882 21.37 24.86 44.62
CA GLN A 882 20.25 24.15 45.25
C GLN A 882 20.15 22.69 44.73
N LEU A 883 20.69 22.41 43.56
CA LEU A 883 20.63 21.07 42.95
C LEU A 883 21.63 20.08 43.56
N LEU A 884 22.67 20.60 44.21
CA LEU A 884 23.66 19.82 44.96
C LEU A 884 23.38 19.75 46.46
N ASP A 885 22.22 20.31 46.91
CA ASP A 885 21.79 20.14 48.28
C ASP A 885 21.48 18.66 48.57
N PRO A 886 21.94 18.09 49.67
CA PRO A 886 21.65 16.71 50.04
C PRO A 886 20.15 16.37 50.05
N ASP A 887 19.32 17.36 50.31
CA ASP A 887 17.85 17.19 50.38
C ASP A 887 17.15 17.45 49.06
N VAL A 888 17.86 17.76 47.99
CA VAL A 888 17.26 18.10 46.68
C VAL A 888 16.31 17.03 46.20
N GLY A 889 16.65 15.75 46.35
CA GLY A 889 15.82 14.62 45.94
C GLY A 889 14.50 14.56 46.69
N VAL A 890 14.53 14.66 48.02
CA VAL A 890 13.31 14.65 48.85
C VAL A 890 12.45 15.89 48.65
N ILE A 891 13.09 17.06 48.43
CA ILE A 891 12.37 18.30 48.07
C ILE A 891 11.68 18.18 46.72
N SER A 892 12.37 17.61 45.74
CA SER A 892 11.82 17.38 44.41
C SER A 892 10.67 16.35 44.42
N ALA A 893 10.81 15.27 45.15
CA ALA A 893 9.77 14.27 45.35
C ALA A 893 8.50 14.87 45.99
N SER A 894 8.68 15.73 47.04
CA SER A 894 7.58 16.41 47.70
C SER A 894 6.85 17.37 46.73
N ARG A 895 7.59 18.25 46.05
CA ARG A 895 7.03 19.17 45.05
C ARG A 895 6.32 18.45 43.90
N TRP A 896 6.91 17.39 43.42
CA TRP A 896 6.30 16.58 42.36
C TRP A 896 4.98 15.94 42.81
N SER A 897 4.95 15.37 44.03
CA SER A 897 3.74 14.78 44.61
C SER A 897 2.61 15.80 44.77
N GLU A 898 2.94 17.01 45.20
CA GLU A 898 1.97 18.11 45.32
C GLU A 898 1.48 18.56 43.92
N ALA A 899 2.39 18.77 42.98
CA ALA A 899 2.04 19.19 41.63
C ALA A 899 1.22 18.15 40.86
N LYS A 900 1.55 16.84 41.01
CA LYS A 900 0.92 15.77 40.27
C LYS A 900 -0.41 15.30 40.85
N PHE A 901 -0.49 15.15 42.17
CA PHE A 901 -1.64 14.55 42.88
C PHE A 901 -2.34 15.51 43.84
N GLY A 902 -1.82 16.72 44.07
CA GLY A 902 -2.30 17.63 45.09
C GLY A 902 -2.03 17.12 46.51
N VAL A 903 -1.04 16.28 46.68
CA VAL A 903 -0.68 15.61 47.94
C VAL A 903 0.52 16.29 48.57
N GLN A 904 0.30 16.94 49.71
CA GLN A 904 1.38 17.55 50.47
C GLN A 904 2.09 16.52 51.35
N VAL A 905 3.40 16.42 51.17
CA VAL A 905 4.30 15.58 51.96
C VAL A 905 5.47 16.43 52.40
N GLU A 906 5.68 16.52 53.70
CA GLU A 906 6.82 17.32 54.21
C GLU A 906 8.15 16.64 53.87
N PRO A 907 9.12 17.34 53.23
CA PRO A 907 10.43 16.76 52.90
C PRO A 907 11.14 16.08 54.06
N ARG A 908 10.97 16.61 55.27
CA ARG A 908 11.57 16.07 56.50
C ARG A 908 11.11 14.64 56.81
N THR A 909 9.88 14.27 56.43
CA THR A 909 9.33 12.93 56.68
C THR A 909 9.85 11.90 55.67
N LEU A 910 10.45 12.31 54.58
CA LEU A 910 11.02 11.47 53.55
C LEU A 910 12.51 11.18 53.72
N ARG A 911 13.22 12.02 54.52
CA ARG A 911 14.68 12.08 54.56
C ARG A 911 15.36 10.74 54.92
N ASP A 912 14.87 10.01 55.85
CA ASP A 912 15.52 8.81 56.39
C ASP A 912 14.81 7.51 56.01
N LEU A 913 13.92 7.58 55.03
CA LEU A 913 13.14 6.41 54.57
C LEU A 913 13.78 5.78 53.34
N GLU A 914 13.70 4.46 53.25
CA GLU A 914 14.02 3.74 52.04
C GLU A 914 13.07 4.11 50.90
N VAL A 915 13.57 4.11 49.65
CA VAL A 915 12.78 4.45 48.43
C VAL A 915 11.44 3.71 48.37
N ALA A 916 11.43 2.42 48.72
CA ALA A 916 10.23 1.59 48.75
C ALA A 916 9.17 2.11 49.72
N LYS A 917 9.58 2.56 50.94
CA LYS A 917 8.67 3.09 51.92
C LYS A 917 8.14 4.48 51.58
N VAL A 918 8.98 5.30 50.94
CA VAL A 918 8.55 6.59 50.39
C VAL A 918 7.53 6.39 49.29
N THR A 919 7.80 5.44 48.37
CA THR A 919 6.87 5.06 47.29
C THR A 919 5.53 4.63 47.87
N GLU A 920 5.51 3.67 48.79
CA GLU A 920 4.30 3.18 49.46
C GLU A 920 3.49 4.30 50.12
N MET A 921 4.16 5.19 50.84
CA MET A 921 3.53 6.33 51.52
C MET A 921 2.89 7.31 50.52
N ILE A 922 3.59 7.63 49.43
CA ILE A 922 3.05 8.56 48.43
C ILE A 922 1.91 7.87 47.64
N VAL A 923 2.02 6.60 47.28
CA VAL A 923 0.95 5.83 46.67
C VAL A 923 -0.30 5.81 47.53
N ALA A 924 -0.16 5.54 48.85
CA ALA A 924 -1.28 5.55 49.77
C ALA A 924 -1.98 6.91 49.82
N LYS A 925 -1.23 8.01 49.91
CA LYS A 925 -1.78 9.36 49.92
C LYS A 925 -2.40 9.75 48.57
N ALA A 926 -1.79 9.34 47.45
CA ALA A 926 -2.33 9.58 46.12
C ALA A 926 -3.62 8.80 45.89
N THR A 927 -3.71 7.54 46.39
CA THR A 927 -4.93 6.76 46.43
C THR A 927 -6.04 7.42 47.21
N GLU A 928 -5.73 7.94 48.44
CA GLU A 928 -6.70 8.68 49.23
C GLU A 928 -7.21 9.94 48.52
N ALA A 929 -6.31 10.66 47.83
CA ALA A 929 -6.68 11.84 47.05
C ALA A 929 -7.56 11.46 45.87
N TYR A 930 -7.28 10.30 45.20
CA TYR A 930 -8.11 9.74 44.14
C TYR A 930 -9.50 9.39 44.66
N ASP A 931 -9.60 8.65 45.78
CA ASP A 931 -10.88 8.25 46.39
C ASP A 931 -11.76 9.45 46.73
N ARG A 932 -11.13 10.54 47.23
CA ARG A 932 -11.83 11.81 47.47
C ARG A 932 -12.37 12.42 46.19
N LYS A 933 -11.57 12.48 45.13
CA LYS A 933 -12.00 13.00 43.83
C LYS A 933 -13.10 12.12 43.18
N GLU A 934 -13.02 10.81 43.30
CA GLU A 934 -14.03 9.89 42.80
C GLU A 934 -15.38 10.11 43.48
N ALA A 935 -15.39 10.40 44.82
CA ALA A 935 -16.59 10.74 45.57
C ALA A 935 -17.15 12.15 45.27
N GLU A 936 -16.28 13.14 45.09
CA GLU A 936 -16.65 14.53 44.81
C GLU A 936 -17.10 14.78 43.36
N TYR A 937 -16.53 14.10 42.39
CA TYR A 937 -16.76 14.37 40.98
C TYR A 937 -18.22 14.26 40.51
N PRO A 938 -19.01 13.25 40.89
CA PRO A 938 -20.42 13.19 40.54
C PRO A 938 -21.24 14.37 41.04
N VAL A 939 -20.91 14.85 42.21
CA VAL A 939 -21.56 16.03 42.84
C VAL A 939 -21.20 17.29 42.05
N MET A 940 -19.89 17.50 41.77
CA MET A 940 -19.43 18.66 41.00
C MET A 940 -19.99 18.66 39.59
N ALA A 941 -20.01 17.50 38.88
CA ALA A 941 -20.59 17.33 37.55
C ALA A 941 -22.11 17.60 37.54
N GLY A 942 -22.82 17.20 38.59
CA GLY A 942 -24.22 17.51 38.82
C GLY A 942 -24.43 19.03 38.98
N MET A 943 -23.67 19.68 39.87
CA MET A 943 -23.73 21.13 40.10
C MET A 943 -23.45 21.91 38.81
N TYR A 944 -22.45 21.53 38.02
CA TYR A 944 -22.10 22.18 36.76
C TYR A 944 -23.23 22.07 35.72
N ARG A 945 -23.91 20.90 35.63
CA ARG A 945 -25.10 20.72 34.79
C ARG A 945 -26.30 21.60 35.20
N PHE A 946 -26.46 21.85 36.51
CA PHE A 946 -27.53 22.68 37.02
C PHE A 946 -27.24 24.19 36.95
N SER A 947 -25.96 24.60 37.02
CA SER A 947 -25.57 26.01 36.89
C SER A 947 -25.58 26.54 35.46
N ASN A 948 -25.53 25.66 34.43
CA ASN A 948 -25.57 26.00 33.02
C ASN A 948 -26.98 25.81 32.37
N ARG A 949 -28.00 25.55 33.17
CA ARG A 949 -29.43 25.67 32.83
C ARG A 949 -30.02 26.94 33.40
#